data_c59b8788c839cc68130fc9edc391c37d
#
_entry.id   c59b8788c839cc68130fc9edc391c37d
#
_cell.length_a   1.000
_cell.length_b   1.000
_cell.length_c   1.000
_cell.angle_alpha   90.00
_cell.angle_beta   90.00
_cell.angle_gamma   90.00
#
_symmetry.space_group_name_H-M   'P 1'
#
loop_
_entity.id
_entity.type
_entity.pdbx_description
1 polymer ?
#
loop_
_entity_poly.entity_id
_entity_poly.type
_entity_poly.pdbx_seq_one_letter_code
_entity_poly.pdbx_strand_id
1 'polypeptide(L)'
;MTRLLASASALGVSTLPSHALDPTAIELEELQVTAQGGSANSVAAVAGPAANLKTQISSSVLALPGNSTVIDAAEIARLPVQSYGDLFRPVAGFDVSNYGQGGVGYGIALRGFSDAEHGRDVAVFIDGVPINEVSSIHTPNYVDLNPLIPETIRSISIVRGPFSVEAGDANLGGSIFIETKRAEPFSTVGASGGSFGTGRGLATFSQVGPGIQPFLAYEGYGTGGYRENGDLGRYNAFNKVTIPLDLGSSLSLRVQMYGTGFGQPGYLERDRVRAGLVSPRAATNITDGGGKTLQTFVANYVNGGPDDELSALVYASHDVFSRFSDFGAGQRGQVEERETVGGRIRKVWTTSLFDALPTQVLVGGDWRSDALDANTGPSVARTFTARTLDLDLSQHNLAAYAQVQVKPAPWLKLTGGARFDQFFYDVRNNLDPALSPKVSPNVVSPKGGAALTPFDWVELFANYGQGFRSPSASSELTNNPRLTPLTIESTEGGGRLVFDRFSLLGTVFFTDIANEVFQPAPGLPVQNLGKSRRDGFEIEAKVLAYREGLDRVALFANYSGVSARLLNGAPSVFIPNVPAYLATVGAEFDVAAPAALLPRGRLTGAAYLSYIGAKPLTEDGLLHSSPYPRVSGRIAYVHESGWTAYGQATWYPGDRTSESIFNFGSSVSASAAEIFTSPQPRLTLLAGITSSFATGAPLR
;
A
#
# COMPACT_ATOMS: atom_id res chain seq x y z
N MET A 1 -1.09 14.22 -29.05
CA MET A 1 -2.18 14.93 -28.35
C MET A 1 -3.25 15.52 -29.29
N THR A 2 -3.30 15.20 -30.56
CA THR A 2 -4.21 15.89 -31.52
C THR A 2 -5.07 14.94 -32.39
N ARG A 3 -5.33 13.70 -31.98
CA ARG A 3 -6.14 12.74 -32.75
C ARG A 3 -7.17 11.90 -31.98
N LEU A 4 -7.52 12.24 -30.73
CA LEU A 4 -8.48 11.45 -29.91
C LEU A 4 -9.66 12.27 -29.35
N LEU A 5 -10.05 13.38 -30.00
CA LEU A 5 -11.18 14.22 -29.57
C LEU A 5 -12.29 14.33 -30.64
N ALA A 6 -12.55 13.28 -31.39
CA ALA A 6 -13.67 13.31 -32.34
C ALA A 6 -14.42 11.97 -32.32
N SER A 7 -15.30 11.76 -31.34
CA SER A 7 -16.53 10.96 -31.44
C SER A 7 -17.21 10.78 -30.09
N ALA A 8 -17.87 11.82 -29.60
CA ALA A 8 -18.89 11.69 -28.57
C ALA A 8 -20.05 12.62 -28.97
N SER A 9 -20.98 12.10 -29.71
CA SER A 9 -22.24 12.78 -30.02
C SER A 9 -23.41 11.82 -29.79
N ALA A 10 -24.35 12.30 -28.99
CA ALA A 10 -25.77 11.90 -28.88
C ALA A 10 -26.09 10.58 -28.19
N LEU A 11 -26.46 10.69 -26.90
CA LEU A 11 -27.47 9.84 -26.28
C LEU A 11 -28.55 10.75 -25.67
N GLY A 12 -29.78 10.60 -26.21
CA GLY A 12 -30.92 11.41 -25.84
C GLY A 12 -31.44 11.08 -24.43
N VAL A 13 -31.81 12.13 -23.72
CA VAL A 13 -32.46 12.07 -22.40
C VAL A 13 -33.96 11.93 -22.63
N SER A 14 -34.57 10.80 -22.21
CA SER A 14 -36.00 10.65 -22.06
C SER A 14 -36.40 10.84 -20.60
N THR A 15 -37.24 11.82 -20.35
CA THR A 15 -37.80 12.13 -19.03
C THR A 15 -38.93 11.14 -18.66
N LEU A 16 -38.87 10.57 -17.46
CA LEU A 16 -39.96 9.85 -16.81
C LEU A 16 -40.45 10.62 -15.55
N PRO A 17 -41.72 10.51 -15.17
CA PRO A 17 -42.33 11.43 -14.24
C PRO A 17 -42.05 11.13 -12.76
N SER A 18 -42.04 12.21 -11.98
CA SER A 18 -41.90 12.24 -10.53
C SER A 18 -43.06 11.62 -9.79
N HIS A 19 -42.85 10.63 -8.94
CA HIS A 19 -43.76 10.30 -7.84
C HIS A 19 -43.14 10.75 -6.53
N ALA A 20 -43.91 11.58 -5.83
CA ALA A 20 -43.64 12.03 -4.48
C ALA A 20 -43.74 10.86 -3.50
N LEU A 21 -42.69 10.64 -2.70
CA LEU A 21 -42.68 9.74 -1.55
C LEU A 21 -42.60 10.54 -0.24
N ASP A 22 -43.35 10.07 0.73
CA ASP A 22 -43.67 10.56 2.07
C ASP A 22 -42.38 10.71 2.94
N PRO A 23 -42.23 11.80 3.73
CA PRO A 23 -41.02 12.04 4.52
C PRO A 23 -41.13 11.45 5.93
N THR A 24 -41.06 10.12 6.05
CA THR A 24 -40.77 9.45 7.32
C THR A 24 -39.77 8.34 7.09
N ALA A 25 -38.56 8.71 6.76
CA ALA A 25 -37.44 7.78 6.65
C ALA A 25 -36.37 8.15 7.68
N ILE A 26 -36.23 7.26 8.63
CA ILE A 26 -35.06 6.85 9.36
C ILE A 26 -33.86 7.79 9.18
N GLU A 27 -33.61 8.60 10.21
CA GLU A 27 -32.34 9.31 10.43
C GLU A 27 -31.21 8.29 10.51
N LEU A 28 -30.41 8.22 9.47
CA LEU A 28 -29.04 7.72 9.57
C LEU A 28 -28.30 8.72 10.46
N GLU A 29 -27.74 8.26 11.58
CA GLU A 29 -26.81 9.03 12.39
C GLU A 29 -25.61 9.43 11.53
N GLU A 30 -25.75 10.55 10.81
CA GLU A 30 -24.61 11.38 10.49
C GLU A 30 -23.90 11.69 11.80
N LEU A 31 -22.60 11.44 11.85
CA LEU A 31 -21.73 11.91 12.94
C LEU A 31 -21.86 13.43 13.02
N GLN A 32 -22.92 13.91 13.67
CA GLN A 32 -23.05 15.32 14.02
C GLN A 32 -22.00 15.64 15.06
N VAL A 33 -20.94 16.31 14.63
CA VAL A 33 -20.06 17.07 15.51
C VAL A 33 -20.89 18.25 16.02
N THR A 34 -21.66 18.05 17.09
CA THR A 34 -22.28 19.13 17.83
C THR A 34 -21.17 19.91 18.54
N ALA A 35 -20.73 20.99 17.92
CA ALA A 35 -19.96 22.03 18.60
C ALA A 35 -20.88 22.73 19.62
N GLN A 36 -20.87 22.31 20.88
CA GLN A 36 -21.37 23.14 21.97
C GLN A 36 -20.43 24.36 22.09
N GLY A 37 -21.05 25.55 22.04
CA GLY A 37 -20.41 26.84 21.98
C GLY A 37 -19.32 27.08 23.02
N GLY A 38 -18.12 27.30 22.52
CA GLY A 38 -16.96 27.82 23.20
C GLY A 38 -15.98 28.26 22.14
N SER A 39 -15.68 29.56 22.12
CA SER A 39 -14.80 30.33 21.24
C SER A 39 -14.17 29.61 20.02
N ALA A 40 -14.55 30.05 18.85
CA ALA A 40 -14.14 29.60 17.54
C ALA A 40 -12.64 29.76 17.28
N ASN A 41 -11.78 28.86 17.75
CA ASN A 41 -10.37 28.75 17.33
C ASN A 41 -9.67 27.45 17.74
N SER A 42 -10.37 26.40 18.16
CA SER A 42 -9.69 25.16 18.51
C SER A 42 -9.72 24.16 17.34
N VAL A 43 -8.66 24.13 16.55
CA VAL A 43 -8.34 23.06 15.57
C VAL A 43 -8.17 21.68 16.27
N ALA A 44 -8.21 21.64 17.59
CA ALA A 44 -8.15 20.43 18.39
C ALA A 44 -9.43 19.54 18.37
N ALA A 45 -10.49 19.94 17.64
CA ALA A 45 -11.79 19.27 17.70
C ALA A 45 -12.06 18.26 16.57
N VAL A 46 -11.05 17.71 15.90
CA VAL A 46 -11.26 16.65 14.88
C VAL A 46 -11.16 15.24 15.46
N ALA A 47 -10.87 15.08 16.73
CA ALA A 47 -11.15 13.84 17.44
C ALA A 47 -12.54 13.98 18.06
N GLY A 48 -13.58 13.48 17.35
CA GLY A 48 -14.90 13.23 17.98
C GLY A 48 -14.73 12.48 19.30
N PRO A 49 -15.74 12.46 20.18
CA PRO A 49 -15.64 11.80 21.48
C PRO A 49 -15.05 10.42 21.24
N ALA A 50 -13.94 10.13 21.94
CA ALA A 50 -13.19 8.90 21.73
C ALA A 50 -14.13 7.71 21.84
N ALA A 51 -14.62 7.22 20.71
CA ALA A 51 -15.39 5.99 20.66
C ALA A 51 -14.59 4.92 21.39
N ASN A 52 -15.25 4.05 22.11
CA ASN A 52 -14.53 2.95 22.73
C ASN A 52 -13.88 2.07 21.64
N LEU A 53 -12.86 1.34 21.97
CA LEU A 53 -12.12 0.52 21.00
C LEU A 53 -13.05 -0.46 20.25
N LYS A 54 -14.07 -0.99 20.93
CA LYS A 54 -15.08 -1.87 20.35
C LYS A 54 -15.82 -1.17 19.19
N THR A 55 -16.29 0.06 19.37
CA THR A 55 -17.00 0.81 18.33
C THR A 55 -16.08 1.14 17.17
N GLN A 56 -14.83 1.56 17.42
CA GLN A 56 -13.87 1.85 16.36
C GLN A 56 -13.57 0.61 15.48
N ILE A 57 -13.34 -0.54 16.11
CA ILE A 57 -13.04 -1.79 15.40
C ILE A 57 -14.28 -2.32 14.70
N SER A 58 -15.44 -2.34 15.37
CA SER A 58 -16.69 -2.88 14.81
C SER A 58 -17.14 -2.14 13.56
N SER A 59 -17.02 -0.82 13.52
CA SER A 59 -17.45 -0.04 12.37
C SER A 59 -16.56 -0.18 11.14
N SER A 60 -15.26 -0.44 11.33
CA SER A 60 -14.29 -0.42 10.24
C SER A 60 -13.83 -1.81 9.78
N VAL A 61 -13.77 -2.79 10.68
CA VAL A 61 -13.14 -4.09 10.40
C VAL A 61 -14.15 -5.22 10.21
N LEU A 62 -15.24 -5.26 10.97
CA LEU A 62 -16.23 -6.34 10.87
C LEU A 62 -17.01 -6.35 9.55
N ALA A 63 -16.96 -5.26 8.78
CA ALA A 63 -17.57 -5.18 7.46
C ALA A 63 -16.75 -5.86 6.36
N LEU A 64 -15.46 -6.10 6.58
CA LEU A 64 -14.55 -6.70 5.60
C LEU A 64 -14.49 -8.23 5.74
N PRO A 65 -14.28 -8.95 4.65
CA PRO A 65 -14.12 -10.40 4.71
C PRO A 65 -12.77 -10.76 5.35
N GLY A 66 -12.79 -11.69 6.28
CA GLY A 66 -11.58 -12.32 6.82
C GLY A 66 -10.69 -11.43 7.69
N ASN A 67 -9.39 -11.69 7.64
CA ASN A 67 -8.38 -10.99 8.41
C ASN A 67 -8.03 -9.64 7.78
N SER A 68 -8.49 -8.56 8.40
CA SER A 68 -8.30 -7.21 7.88
C SER A 68 -7.95 -6.21 8.99
N THR A 69 -7.18 -5.19 8.62
CA THR A 69 -6.79 -4.07 9.47
C THR A 69 -7.11 -2.76 8.75
N VAL A 70 -7.63 -1.79 9.49
CA VAL A 70 -7.86 -0.43 8.98
C VAL A 70 -7.05 0.55 9.81
N ILE A 71 -6.29 1.42 9.12
CA ILE A 71 -5.52 2.52 9.71
C ILE A 71 -6.19 3.81 9.26
N ASP A 72 -6.72 4.59 10.19
CA ASP A 72 -7.39 5.86 9.91
C ASP A 72 -6.43 7.06 9.89
N ALA A 73 -6.92 8.21 9.41
CA ALA A 73 -6.13 9.45 9.32
C ALA A 73 -5.60 9.91 10.69
N ALA A 74 -6.34 9.67 11.78
CA ALA A 74 -5.93 10.07 13.12
C ALA A 74 -4.80 9.16 13.65
N GLU A 75 -4.81 7.89 13.30
CA GLU A 75 -3.73 6.95 13.58
C GLU A 75 -2.48 7.31 12.77
N ILE A 76 -2.63 7.57 11.45
CA ILE A 76 -1.54 8.00 10.56
C ILE A 76 -0.84 9.26 11.11
N ALA A 77 -1.61 10.22 11.61
CA ALA A 77 -1.05 11.48 12.15
C ALA A 77 -0.18 11.26 13.42
N ARG A 78 -0.38 10.16 14.16
CA ARG A 78 0.42 9.80 15.34
C ARG A 78 1.66 9.00 14.99
N LEU A 79 1.66 8.27 13.87
CA LEU A 79 2.77 7.42 13.48
C LEU A 79 4.02 8.23 13.11
N PRO A 80 5.23 7.70 13.36
CA PRO A 80 6.50 8.32 12.96
C PRO A 80 6.79 8.06 11.46
N VAL A 81 5.98 8.65 10.57
CA VAL A 81 6.07 8.46 9.12
C VAL A 81 7.15 9.36 8.55
N GLN A 82 8.25 8.78 8.07
CA GLN A 82 9.29 9.45 7.28
C GLN A 82 9.18 9.06 5.80
N SER A 83 8.64 7.87 5.54
CA SER A 83 8.36 7.35 4.20
C SER A 83 7.04 6.57 4.22
N TYR A 84 6.47 6.31 3.06
CA TYR A 84 5.23 5.53 2.98
C TYR A 84 5.36 4.12 3.58
N GLY A 85 6.56 3.52 3.57
CA GLY A 85 6.80 2.21 4.18
C GLY A 85 6.49 2.17 5.67
N ASP A 86 6.66 3.29 6.38
CA ASP A 86 6.39 3.39 7.80
C ASP A 86 4.89 3.26 8.15
N LEU A 87 4.00 3.44 7.18
CA LEU A 87 2.56 3.21 7.34
C LEU A 87 2.21 1.74 7.58
N PHE A 88 3.02 0.81 7.05
CA PHE A 88 2.75 -0.62 7.10
C PHE A 88 3.54 -1.36 8.17
N ARG A 89 4.67 -0.80 8.65
CA ARG A 89 5.54 -1.46 9.65
C ARG A 89 4.85 -1.85 10.96
N PRO A 90 3.87 -1.11 11.49
CA PRO A 90 3.15 -1.53 12.70
C PRO A 90 2.12 -2.65 12.47
N VAL A 91 1.87 -3.08 11.22
CA VAL A 91 0.83 -4.05 10.87
C VAL A 91 1.40 -5.46 10.86
N ALA A 92 0.68 -6.42 11.47
CA ALA A 92 1.12 -7.82 11.49
C ALA A 92 1.22 -8.41 10.08
N GLY A 93 2.21 -9.26 9.86
CA GLY A 93 2.44 -9.93 8.58
C GLY A 93 3.19 -9.11 7.53
N PHE A 94 3.43 -7.80 7.76
CA PHE A 94 4.17 -6.96 6.83
C PHE A 94 5.66 -6.94 7.12
N ASP A 95 6.47 -7.34 6.14
CA ASP A 95 7.90 -7.04 6.07
C ASP A 95 8.12 -5.90 5.08
N VAL A 96 8.67 -4.79 5.58
CA VAL A 96 8.96 -3.59 4.77
C VAL A 96 10.44 -3.35 4.75
N SER A 97 11.02 -3.41 3.57
CA SER A 97 12.46 -3.24 3.34
C SER A 97 12.76 -1.97 2.56
N ASN A 98 13.53 -1.07 3.15
CA ASN A 98 14.11 0.07 2.44
C ASN A 98 15.38 -0.39 1.72
N TYR A 99 15.40 -0.34 0.41
CA TYR A 99 16.56 -0.73 -0.39
C TYR A 99 17.69 0.31 -0.34
N GLY A 100 17.42 1.52 0.13
CA GLY A 100 18.41 2.59 0.15
C GLY A 100 18.90 3.01 -1.25
N GLN A 101 18.03 2.87 -2.26
CA GLN A 101 18.33 3.10 -3.67
C GLN A 101 17.55 4.29 -4.24
N GLY A 102 17.54 5.41 -3.52
CA GLY A 102 16.91 6.66 -3.98
C GLY A 102 15.41 6.56 -4.11
N GLY A 103 14.85 7.00 -5.24
CA GLY A 103 13.41 7.08 -5.51
C GLY A 103 12.76 5.77 -5.95
N VAL A 104 13.43 4.63 -5.81
CA VAL A 104 12.85 3.32 -6.12
C VAL A 104 11.88 2.89 -5.02
N GLY A 105 10.79 2.21 -5.37
CA GLY A 105 9.81 1.67 -4.42
C GLY A 105 10.44 0.74 -3.38
N TYR A 106 9.86 0.68 -2.19
CA TYR A 106 10.31 -0.22 -1.11
C TYR A 106 9.85 -1.64 -1.36
N GLY A 107 10.55 -2.61 -0.77
CA GLY A 107 10.03 -3.95 -0.60
C GLY A 107 8.84 -3.92 0.35
N ILE A 108 7.70 -4.42 -0.13
CA ILE A 108 6.49 -4.61 0.68
C ILE A 108 6.10 -6.07 0.52
N ALA A 109 6.38 -6.86 1.56
CA ALA A 109 5.99 -8.25 1.61
C ALA A 109 4.87 -8.46 2.62
N LEU A 110 3.94 -9.34 2.29
CA LEU A 110 2.84 -9.73 3.15
C LEU A 110 2.72 -11.25 3.17
N ARG A 111 2.72 -11.85 4.37
CA ARG A 111 2.66 -13.33 4.53
C ARG A 111 3.76 -14.08 3.77
N GLY A 112 4.95 -13.48 3.65
CA GLY A 112 6.07 -14.08 2.95
C GLY A 112 5.98 -14.03 1.42
N PHE A 113 5.14 -13.13 0.87
CA PHE A 113 5.07 -12.80 -0.54
C PHE A 113 5.81 -11.51 -0.83
N SER A 114 6.69 -11.49 -1.84
CA SER A 114 7.28 -10.31 -2.46
C SER A 114 8.27 -9.49 -1.66
N ASP A 115 9.11 -10.05 -0.87
CA ASP A 115 10.03 -9.24 -0.09
C ASP A 115 11.14 -8.56 -0.91
N ALA A 116 11.69 -9.20 -1.93
CA ALA A 116 12.80 -8.66 -2.72
C ALA A 116 12.36 -7.91 -4.00
N GLU A 117 11.06 -7.73 -4.26
CA GLU A 117 10.56 -7.32 -5.55
C GLU A 117 9.47 -6.24 -5.49
N HIS A 118 9.64 -5.27 -4.59
CA HIS A 118 8.88 -4.02 -4.60
C HIS A 118 7.34 -4.21 -4.55
N GLY A 119 6.83 -5.20 -3.80
CA GLY A 119 5.39 -5.38 -3.58
C GLY A 119 4.62 -6.06 -4.72
N ARG A 120 5.28 -6.76 -5.63
CA ARG A 120 4.68 -7.36 -6.83
C ARG A 120 3.52 -8.32 -6.58
N ASP A 121 3.43 -8.94 -5.39
CA ASP A 121 2.42 -9.94 -5.04
C ASP A 121 1.36 -9.41 -4.06
N VAL A 122 1.29 -8.08 -3.91
CA VAL A 122 0.29 -7.36 -3.12
C VAL A 122 -0.46 -6.39 -4.03
N ALA A 123 -1.77 -6.58 -4.17
CA ALA A 123 -2.60 -5.68 -4.98
C ALA A 123 -2.82 -4.36 -4.26
N VAL A 124 -2.45 -3.24 -4.85
CA VAL A 124 -2.55 -1.91 -4.21
C VAL A 124 -3.43 -0.98 -5.03
N PHE A 125 -4.34 -0.31 -4.32
CA PHE A 125 -5.32 0.61 -4.91
C PHE A 125 -5.30 1.96 -4.20
N ILE A 126 -5.37 3.05 -4.97
CA ILE A 126 -5.57 4.42 -4.45
C ILE A 126 -6.85 4.99 -5.04
N ASP A 127 -7.86 5.26 -4.20
CA ASP A 127 -9.22 5.65 -4.63
C ASP A 127 -9.82 4.68 -5.68
N GLY A 128 -9.56 3.38 -5.55
CA GLY A 128 -10.03 2.33 -6.45
C GLY A 128 -9.18 2.12 -7.71
N VAL A 129 -8.20 2.98 -7.99
CA VAL A 129 -7.26 2.83 -9.12
C VAL A 129 -6.17 1.83 -8.76
N PRO A 130 -5.99 0.73 -9.52
CA PRO A 130 -4.87 -0.20 -9.32
C PRO A 130 -3.56 0.47 -9.72
N ILE A 131 -2.56 0.45 -8.82
CA ILE A 131 -1.28 1.13 -9.04
C ILE A 131 -0.13 0.20 -9.38
N ASN A 132 -0.32 -1.13 -9.29
CA ASN A 132 0.70 -2.09 -9.71
C ASN A 132 1.01 -1.92 -11.21
N GLU A 133 2.28 -1.77 -11.55
CA GLU A 133 2.78 -1.68 -12.93
C GLU A 133 3.07 -3.09 -13.46
N VAL A 134 2.08 -3.72 -14.11
CA VAL A 134 2.06 -5.17 -14.40
C VAL A 134 3.29 -5.64 -15.17
N SER A 135 3.62 -4.98 -16.29
CA SER A 135 4.74 -5.36 -17.16
C SER A 135 5.91 -4.39 -17.07
N SER A 136 6.21 -3.85 -15.88
CA SER A 136 7.36 -2.96 -15.71
C SER A 136 8.68 -3.70 -15.97
N ILE A 137 9.63 -3.03 -16.65
CA ILE A 137 10.99 -3.56 -16.87
C ILE A 137 11.82 -3.55 -15.61
N HIS A 138 11.39 -2.85 -14.58
CA HIS A 138 12.08 -2.86 -13.29
C HIS A 138 11.86 -4.17 -12.55
N THR A 139 10.59 -4.54 -12.36
CA THR A 139 10.12 -5.82 -11.84
C THR A 139 8.65 -6.00 -12.19
N PRO A 140 8.15 -7.23 -12.45
CA PRO A 140 6.74 -7.48 -12.67
C PRO A 140 5.86 -6.92 -11.54
N ASN A 141 4.72 -6.31 -11.88
CA ASN A 141 3.77 -5.76 -10.90
C ASN A 141 4.39 -4.77 -9.90
N TYR A 142 5.36 -3.98 -10.34
CA TYR A 142 6.07 -2.99 -9.52
C TYR A 142 5.12 -2.05 -8.78
N VAL A 143 5.35 -1.85 -7.48
CA VAL A 143 4.59 -0.94 -6.63
C VAL A 143 5.46 0.21 -6.18
N ASP A 144 5.09 1.42 -6.56
CA ASP A 144 5.72 2.66 -6.12
C ASP A 144 4.72 3.59 -5.42
N LEU A 145 4.83 3.70 -4.10
CA LEU A 145 4.02 4.60 -3.27
C LEU A 145 4.74 5.93 -2.95
N ASN A 146 5.88 6.23 -3.55
CA ASN A 146 6.56 7.54 -3.38
C ASN A 146 5.68 8.74 -3.78
N PRO A 147 4.75 8.63 -4.74
CA PRO A 147 3.79 9.70 -5.04
C PRO A 147 2.73 9.93 -3.95
N LEU A 148 2.65 9.11 -2.91
CA LEU A 148 1.65 9.24 -1.86
C LEU A 148 2.09 10.28 -0.82
N ILE A 149 1.27 11.32 -0.61
CA ILE A 149 1.44 12.29 0.48
C ILE A 149 0.65 11.77 1.69
N PRO A 150 1.27 11.39 2.81
CA PRO A 150 0.56 10.78 3.95
C PRO A 150 -0.62 11.61 4.47
N GLU A 151 -0.52 12.92 4.45
CA GLU A 151 -1.57 13.84 4.90
C GLU A 151 -2.82 13.85 4.00
N THR A 152 -2.73 13.29 2.78
CA THR A 152 -3.89 13.13 1.89
C THR A 152 -4.72 11.89 2.21
N ILE A 153 -4.21 10.97 3.02
CA ILE A 153 -4.85 9.69 3.29
C ILE A 153 -6.00 9.87 4.30
N ARG A 154 -7.17 9.34 3.98
CA ARG A 154 -8.30 9.18 4.88
C ARG A 154 -8.22 7.88 5.66
N SER A 155 -7.96 6.78 4.95
CA SER A 155 -7.83 5.45 5.54
C SER A 155 -7.03 4.51 4.65
N ILE A 156 -6.42 3.52 5.27
CA ILE A 156 -5.78 2.38 4.60
C ILE A 156 -6.48 1.12 5.11
N SER A 157 -7.11 0.38 4.19
CA SER A 157 -7.71 -0.92 4.50
C SER A 157 -6.83 -2.02 3.92
N ILE A 158 -6.42 -2.94 4.76
CA ILE A 158 -5.53 -4.05 4.41
C ILE A 158 -6.31 -5.35 4.58
N VAL A 159 -6.46 -6.11 3.50
CA VAL A 159 -7.05 -7.45 3.52
C VAL A 159 -5.93 -8.45 3.28
N ARG A 160 -5.61 -9.26 4.29
CA ARG A 160 -4.56 -10.26 4.20
C ARG A 160 -5.09 -11.52 3.51
N GLY A 161 -4.30 -12.06 2.57
CA GLY A 161 -4.71 -13.17 1.72
C GLY A 161 -5.62 -12.77 0.56
N PRO A 162 -5.89 -13.69 -0.38
CA PRO A 162 -6.58 -13.42 -1.63
C PRO A 162 -8.12 -13.43 -1.50
N PHE A 163 -8.68 -12.82 -0.44
CA PHE A 163 -10.10 -12.99 -0.09
C PHE A 163 -11.02 -11.88 -0.60
N SER A 164 -10.51 -10.82 -1.23
CA SER A 164 -11.34 -9.79 -1.86
C SER A 164 -11.61 -10.11 -3.32
N VAL A 165 -12.89 -10.11 -3.76
CA VAL A 165 -13.26 -10.26 -5.17
C VAL A 165 -12.94 -9.01 -5.99
N GLU A 166 -12.80 -7.86 -5.35
CA GLU A 166 -12.48 -6.59 -6.00
C GLU A 166 -10.98 -6.46 -6.34
N ALA A 167 -10.13 -7.25 -5.67
CA ALA A 167 -8.71 -7.33 -5.96
C ALA A 167 -8.46 -8.46 -6.97
N GLY A 168 -7.94 -8.11 -8.13
CA GLY A 168 -7.59 -9.02 -9.21
C GLY A 168 -6.12 -9.39 -9.20
N ASP A 169 -5.39 -8.85 -10.18
CA ASP A 169 -3.96 -9.11 -10.37
C ASP A 169 -3.12 -8.72 -9.15
N ALA A 170 -2.00 -9.43 -8.94
CA ALA A 170 -1.07 -9.26 -7.82
C ALA A 170 -1.65 -9.58 -6.44
N ASN A 171 -2.84 -10.15 -6.32
CA ASN A 171 -3.49 -10.47 -5.05
C ASN A 171 -3.09 -11.86 -4.53
N LEU A 172 -1.81 -12.04 -4.22
CA LEU A 172 -1.26 -13.26 -3.64
C LEU A 172 -1.16 -13.16 -2.10
N GLY A 173 -0.37 -12.24 -1.59
CA GLY A 173 -0.25 -11.98 -0.16
C GLY A 173 -1.44 -11.26 0.44
N GLY A 174 -2.15 -10.48 -0.37
CA GLY A 174 -3.30 -9.68 0.02
C GLY A 174 -3.49 -8.42 -0.80
N SER A 175 -4.35 -7.53 -0.31
CA SER A 175 -4.66 -6.27 -0.98
C SER A 175 -4.68 -5.08 -0.03
N ILE A 176 -4.27 -3.93 -0.52
CA ILE A 176 -4.21 -2.64 0.18
C ILE A 176 -5.10 -1.66 -0.56
N PHE A 177 -6.10 -1.11 0.12
CA PHE A 177 -7.00 -0.08 -0.40
C PHE A 177 -6.74 1.22 0.35
N ILE A 178 -6.22 2.22 -0.34
CA ILE A 178 -5.93 3.56 0.19
C ILE A 178 -7.01 4.50 -0.30
N GLU A 179 -7.73 5.11 0.62
CA GLU A 179 -8.71 6.15 0.32
C GLU A 179 -8.14 7.51 0.70
N THR A 180 -8.23 8.45 -0.23
CA THR A 180 -7.80 9.82 0.02
C THR A 180 -8.95 10.68 0.53
N LYS A 181 -8.60 11.73 1.27
CA LYS A 181 -9.55 12.70 1.83
C LYS A 181 -10.35 13.38 0.73
N ARG A 182 -11.61 13.72 1.03
CA ARG A 182 -12.49 14.49 0.13
C ARG A 182 -12.42 15.99 0.46
N ALA A 183 -12.51 16.30 1.75
CA ALA A 183 -12.42 17.65 2.28
C ALA A 183 -12.08 17.60 3.77
N GLU A 184 -11.52 18.69 4.27
CA GLU A 184 -11.23 18.95 5.69
C GLU A 184 -11.67 20.38 6.03
N PRO A 185 -12.09 20.64 7.29
CA PRO A 185 -12.52 21.98 7.69
C PRO A 185 -11.36 22.97 7.91
N PHE A 186 -10.14 22.56 7.58
CA PHE A 186 -8.92 23.36 7.74
C PHE A 186 -7.94 23.14 6.61
N SER A 187 -7.12 24.13 6.36
CA SER A 187 -5.93 24.08 5.52
C SER A 187 -4.69 24.07 6.41
N THR A 188 -3.60 23.47 5.92
CA THR A 188 -2.36 23.32 6.70
C THR A 188 -1.17 23.76 5.87
N VAL A 189 -0.24 24.45 6.48
CA VAL A 189 1.10 24.68 5.95
C VAL A 189 2.13 24.16 6.94
N GLY A 190 3.23 23.61 6.45
CA GLY A 190 4.24 23.03 7.32
C GLY A 190 5.60 22.92 6.66
N ALA A 191 6.61 22.87 7.52
CA ALA A 191 7.98 22.60 7.13
C ALA A 191 8.63 21.66 8.15
N SER A 192 9.53 20.81 7.66
CA SER A 192 10.35 19.96 8.52
C SER A 192 11.76 19.83 7.96
N GLY A 193 12.70 19.54 8.86
CA GLY A 193 14.08 19.30 8.52
C GLY A 193 14.68 18.22 9.41
N GLY A 194 15.75 17.60 8.94
CA GLY A 194 16.31 16.47 9.68
C GLY A 194 17.70 16.04 9.23
N SER A 195 18.06 14.85 9.63
CA SER A 195 19.35 14.23 9.34
C SER A 195 19.63 14.20 7.83
N PHE A 196 20.90 14.26 7.47
CA PHE A 196 21.40 14.13 6.09
C PHE A 196 20.91 15.22 5.13
N GLY A 197 20.71 16.44 5.65
CA GLY A 197 20.22 17.56 4.85
C GLY A 197 18.78 17.37 4.36
N THR A 198 17.98 16.58 5.07
CA THR A 198 16.58 16.37 4.72
C THR A 198 15.76 17.64 4.99
N GLY A 199 14.95 18.03 4.02
CA GLY A 199 13.98 19.11 4.13
C GLY A 199 12.67 18.73 3.44
N ARG A 200 11.54 19.13 4.02
CA ARG A 200 10.21 18.94 3.45
C ARG A 200 9.34 20.16 3.70
N GLY A 201 8.70 20.64 2.65
CA GLY A 201 7.62 21.65 2.71
C GLY A 201 6.31 21.00 2.31
N LEU A 202 5.23 21.32 3.01
CA LEU A 202 3.88 20.86 2.75
C LEU A 202 2.88 22.00 2.83
N ALA A 203 1.97 22.08 1.88
CA ALA A 203 0.81 22.96 1.95
C ALA A 203 -0.44 22.16 1.55
N THR A 204 -1.50 22.20 2.36
CA THR A 204 -2.81 21.72 1.98
C THR A 204 -3.81 22.86 1.97
N PHE A 205 -4.71 22.82 1.00
CA PHE A 205 -5.89 23.66 0.97
C PHE A 205 -7.12 22.81 0.91
N SER A 206 -8.07 23.04 1.81
CA SER A 206 -9.32 22.30 1.84
C SER A 206 -10.46 23.16 2.36
N GLN A 207 -11.67 22.84 1.90
CA GLN A 207 -12.89 23.52 2.33
C GLN A 207 -14.06 22.53 2.36
N VAL A 208 -14.79 22.52 3.47
CA VAL A 208 -16.05 21.79 3.64
C VAL A 208 -17.21 22.74 3.37
N GLY A 209 -18.23 22.28 2.66
CA GLY A 209 -19.42 23.07 2.37
C GLY A 209 -20.45 22.31 1.55
N PRO A 210 -21.65 22.87 1.33
CA PRO A 210 -22.68 22.23 0.52
C PRO A 210 -22.38 22.21 -0.99
N GLY A 211 -21.41 23.01 -1.44
CA GLY A 211 -20.97 23.09 -2.83
C GLY A 211 -19.72 22.26 -3.10
N ILE A 212 -18.89 22.74 -4.01
CA ILE A 212 -17.63 22.13 -4.40
C ILE A 212 -16.69 22.04 -3.18
N GLN A 213 -16.16 20.85 -2.94
CA GLN A 213 -15.29 20.52 -1.82
C GLN A 213 -13.87 20.21 -2.33
N PRO A 214 -12.96 21.17 -2.35
CA PRO A 214 -11.58 20.94 -2.74
C PRO A 214 -10.77 20.31 -1.59
N PHE A 215 -9.85 19.43 -1.96
CA PHE A 215 -8.74 18.97 -1.15
C PHE A 215 -7.48 18.95 -2.01
N LEU A 216 -6.61 19.96 -1.83
CA LEU A 216 -5.39 20.16 -2.60
C LEU A 216 -4.20 19.97 -1.67
N ALA A 217 -3.13 19.30 -2.12
CA ALA A 217 -1.91 19.11 -1.33
C ALA A 217 -0.68 19.24 -2.23
N TYR A 218 0.29 20.02 -1.77
CA TYR A 218 1.55 20.28 -2.47
C TYR A 218 2.71 19.94 -1.55
N GLU A 219 3.61 19.09 -2.02
CA GLU A 219 4.82 18.69 -1.30
C GLU A 219 6.06 18.97 -2.12
N GLY A 220 7.07 19.56 -1.46
CA GLY A 220 8.46 19.55 -1.92
C GLY A 220 9.31 18.83 -0.88
N TYR A 221 10.17 17.91 -1.31
CA TYR A 221 11.04 17.13 -0.44
C TYR A 221 12.44 17.04 -1.05
N GLY A 222 13.46 17.12 -0.21
CA GLY A 222 14.84 16.89 -0.61
C GLY A 222 15.67 16.30 0.52
N THR A 223 16.66 15.48 0.17
CA THR A 223 17.64 14.92 1.12
C THR A 223 18.96 14.69 0.40
N GLY A 224 20.09 14.87 1.10
CA GLY A 224 21.40 14.46 0.62
C GLY A 224 21.68 12.95 0.78
N GLY A 225 20.81 12.25 1.52
CA GLY A 225 20.98 10.81 1.78
C GLY A 225 22.05 10.49 2.82
N TYR A 226 21.98 9.29 3.38
CA TYR A 226 22.98 8.78 4.32
C TYR A 226 24.29 8.36 3.62
N ARG A 227 24.15 7.75 2.45
CA ARG A 227 25.26 7.25 1.64
C ARG A 227 25.66 8.25 0.56
N GLU A 228 26.90 8.16 0.09
CA GLU A 228 27.35 8.84 -1.11
C GLU A 228 26.44 8.49 -2.28
N ASN A 229 26.15 9.47 -3.15
CA ASN A 229 25.20 9.32 -4.25
C ASN A 229 23.80 8.84 -3.80
N GLY A 230 23.37 9.24 -2.59
CA GLY A 230 22.07 8.89 -2.01
C GLY A 230 21.07 10.06 -1.99
N ASP A 231 21.38 11.12 -2.71
CA ASP A 231 20.52 12.31 -2.84
C ASP A 231 19.20 11.98 -3.54
N LEU A 232 18.15 12.65 -3.09
CA LEU A 232 16.82 12.56 -3.68
C LEU A 232 16.09 13.88 -3.56
N GLY A 233 15.48 14.33 -4.66
CA GLY A 233 14.55 15.43 -4.69
C GLY A 233 13.22 14.97 -5.30
N ARG A 234 12.10 15.43 -4.73
CA ARG A 234 10.78 15.18 -5.32
C ARG A 234 9.83 16.36 -5.11
N TYR A 235 8.91 16.51 -6.03
CA TYR A 235 7.73 17.34 -5.87
C TYR A 235 6.46 16.52 -6.11
N ASN A 236 5.37 16.90 -5.45
CA ASN A 236 4.09 16.24 -5.59
C ASN A 236 2.96 17.28 -5.49
N ALA A 237 2.07 17.27 -6.47
CA ALA A 237 0.88 18.12 -6.51
C ALA A 237 -0.35 17.21 -6.62
N PHE A 238 -1.09 17.09 -5.54
CA PHE A 238 -2.32 16.31 -5.44
C PHE A 238 -3.51 17.26 -5.39
N ASN A 239 -4.41 17.16 -6.35
CA ASN A 239 -5.59 18.00 -6.46
C ASN A 239 -6.82 17.12 -6.57
N LYS A 240 -7.70 17.14 -5.58
CA LYS A 240 -8.98 16.43 -5.58
C LYS A 240 -10.10 17.42 -5.32
N VAL A 241 -11.13 17.35 -6.14
CA VAL A 241 -12.34 18.16 -6.00
C VAL A 241 -13.54 17.23 -5.97
N THR A 242 -14.34 17.30 -4.91
CA THR A 242 -15.59 16.54 -4.79
C THR A 242 -16.76 17.48 -4.99
N ILE A 243 -17.66 17.12 -5.87
CA ILE A 243 -18.87 17.85 -6.24
C ILE A 243 -20.07 17.02 -5.77
N PRO A 244 -20.76 17.42 -4.69
CA PRO A 244 -22.05 16.86 -4.35
C PRO A 244 -23.03 17.16 -5.50
N LEU A 245 -23.76 16.17 -6.00
CA LEU A 245 -24.70 16.33 -7.12
C LEU A 245 -26.13 16.42 -6.59
N ASP A 246 -26.49 15.54 -5.67
CA ASP A 246 -27.77 15.47 -4.97
C ASP A 246 -27.62 14.71 -3.64
N LEU A 247 -28.74 14.40 -2.98
CA LEU A 247 -28.74 13.62 -1.74
C LEU A 247 -28.22 12.19 -2.02
N GLY A 248 -27.00 11.92 -1.56
CA GLY A 248 -26.36 10.60 -1.66
C GLY A 248 -25.52 10.39 -2.91
N SER A 249 -25.39 11.37 -3.83
CA SER A 249 -24.48 11.24 -4.97
C SER A 249 -23.38 12.29 -5.01
N SER A 250 -22.22 11.91 -5.52
CA SER A 250 -21.06 12.80 -5.66
C SER A 250 -20.17 12.39 -6.84
N LEU A 251 -19.54 13.39 -7.45
CA LEU A 251 -18.46 13.22 -8.43
C LEU A 251 -17.17 13.77 -7.86
N SER A 252 -16.14 12.94 -7.74
CA SER A 252 -14.80 13.36 -7.35
C SER A 252 -13.88 13.34 -8.55
N LEU A 253 -13.17 14.44 -8.79
CA LEU A 253 -12.14 14.57 -9.82
C LEU A 253 -10.78 14.72 -9.11
N ARG A 254 -9.81 13.90 -9.48
CA ARG A 254 -8.44 13.96 -8.96
C ARG A 254 -7.44 14.12 -10.10
N VAL A 255 -6.53 15.09 -9.95
CA VAL A 255 -5.36 15.25 -10.81
C VAL A 255 -4.13 15.25 -9.91
N GLN A 256 -3.16 14.42 -10.23
CA GLN A 256 -1.90 14.35 -9.50
C GLN A 256 -0.73 14.48 -10.47
N MET A 257 0.28 15.26 -10.07
CA MET A 257 1.56 15.40 -10.75
C MET A 257 2.67 15.10 -9.75
N TYR A 258 3.55 14.20 -10.11
CA TYR A 258 4.70 13.81 -9.31
C TYR A 258 5.95 13.82 -10.16
N GLY A 259 7.07 14.24 -9.59
CA GLY A 259 8.37 14.13 -10.21
C GLY A 259 9.45 13.92 -9.17
N THR A 260 10.42 13.06 -9.49
CA THR A 260 11.58 12.79 -8.65
C THR A 260 12.83 12.58 -9.48
N GLY A 261 13.95 13.06 -8.95
CA GLY A 261 15.29 12.71 -9.40
C GLY A 261 16.11 12.21 -8.22
N PHE A 262 16.93 11.20 -8.44
CA PHE A 262 17.67 10.54 -7.38
C PHE A 262 19.02 9.98 -7.82
N GLY A 263 19.98 9.99 -6.91
CA GLY A 263 21.17 9.17 -6.96
C GLY A 263 20.90 7.76 -6.44
N GLN A 264 21.74 6.79 -6.80
CA GLN A 264 21.62 5.42 -6.37
C GLN A 264 22.96 4.90 -5.83
N PRO A 265 23.10 4.70 -4.50
CA PRO A 265 24.35 4.29 -3.89
C PRO A 265 24.86 2.89 -4.28
N GLY A 266 23.98 2.02 -4.82
CA GLY A 266 24.28 0.62 -5.09
C GLY A 266 24.41 -0.24 -3.81
N TYR A 267 24.83 -1.50 -3.95
CA TYR A 267 24.98 -2.45 -2.86
C TYR A 267 26.45 -2.74 -2.58
N LEU A 268 26.81 -2.89 -1.31
CA LEU A 268 28.17 -3.14 -0.85
C LEU A 268 28.33 -4.60 -0.41
N GLU A 269 29.50 -5.21 -0.66
CA GLU A 269 29.81 -6.53 -0.13
C GLU A 269 29.73 -6.51 1.41
N ARG A 270 28.84 -7.34 1.97
CA ARG A 270 28.53 -7.35 3.42
C ARG A 270 29.78 -7.54 4.29
N ASP A 271 30.59 -8.49 3.94
CA ASP A 271 31.73 -8.88 4.78
C ASP A 271 32.85 -7.85 4.73
N ARG A 272 33.06 -7.15 3.59
CA ARG A 272 33.98 -6.02 3.51
C ARG A 272 33.53 -4.83 4.35
N VAL A 273 32.21 -4.55 4.37
CA VAL A 273 31.64 -3.53 5.25
C VAL A 273 31.82 -3.91 6.72
N ARG A 274 31.57 -5.18 7.09
CA ARG A 274 31.76 -5.69 8.46
C ARG A 274 33.20 -5.63 8.92
N ALA A 275 34.13 -5.97 8.05
CA ALA A 275 35.53 -5.88 8.31
C ALA A 275 36.11 -4.44 8.37
N GLY A 276 35.27 -3.43 8.03
CA GLY A 276 35.71 -2.04 7.97
C GLY A 276 36.60 -1.71 6.77
N LEU A 277 36.69 -2.59 5.78
CA LEU A 277 37.45 -2.39 4.55
C LEU A 277 36.75 -1.47 3.55
N VAL A 278 35.41 -1.33 3.67
CA VAL A 278 34.60 -0.43 2.88
C VAL A 278 33.71 0.38 3.83
N SER A 279 33.65 1.69 3.61
CA SER A 279 32.77 2.58 4.38
C SER A 279 31.29 2.19 4.17
N PRO A 280 30.48 2.09 5.23
CA PRO A 280 29.04 1.85 5.07
C PRO A 280 28.33 3.00 4.33
N ARG A 281 29.01 4.13 4.13
CA ARG A 281 28.51 5.28 3.39
C ARG A 281 28.94 5.32 1.93
N ALA A 282 29.85 4.45 1.49
CA ALA A 282 30.36 4.45 0.12
C ALA A 282 29.26 4.15 -0.91
N ALA A 283 29.38 4.74 -2.09
CA ALA A 283 28.64 4.34 -3.28
C ALA A 283 29.49 3.35 -4.11
N THR A 284 28.82 2.48 -4.85
CA THR A 284 29.49 1.57 -5.82
C THR A 284 29.84 2.31 -7.10
N ASN A 285 28.94 3.16 -7.57
CA ASN A 285 29.11 3.99 -8.75
C ASN A 285 28.39 5.33 -8.55
N ILE A 286 29.14 6.43 -8.54
CA ILE A 286 28.60 7.77 -8.30
C ILE A 286 27.78 8.32 -9.47
N THR A 287 27.77 7.65 -10.61
CA THR A 287 26.96 8.01 -11.77
C THR A 287 25.62 7.28 -11.81
N ASP A 288 25.38 6.33 -10.90
CA ASP A 288 24.11 5.63 -10.80
C ASP A 288 22.99 6.56 -10.32
N GLY A 289 21.75 6.26 -10.73
CA GLY A 289 20.57 7.02 -10.35
C GLY A 289 19.51 7.02 -11.43
N GLY A 290 18.53 7.89 -11.27
CA GLY A 290 17.41 7.92 -12.21
C GLY A 290 16.38 9.00 -11.86
N GLY A 291 15.19 8.82 -12.36
CA GLY A 291 14.05 9.68 -12.08
C GLY A 291 12.74 9.05 -12.50
N LYS A 292 11.66 9.62 -12.00
CA LYS A 292 10.29 9.27 -12.39
C LYS A 292 9.44 10.53 -12.49
N THR A 293 8.61 10.60 -13.51
CA THR A 293 7.50 11.54 -13.58
C THR A 293 6.20 10.77 -13.71
N LEU A 294 5.16 11.22 -13.02
CA LEU A 294 3.83 10.61 -13.06
C LEU A 294 2.77 11.70 -13.14
N GLN A 295 1.84 11.54 -14.07
CA GLN A 295 0.63 12.34 -14.19
C GLN A 295 -0.56 11.40 -14.11
N THR A 296 -1.52 11.70 -13.23
CA THR A 296 -2.71 10.85 -13.06
C THR A 296 -3.96 11.71 -13.09
N PHE A 297 -4.97 11.25 -13.81
CA PHE A 297 -6.34 11.78 -13.79
C PHE A 297 -7.29 10.67 -13.33
N VAL A 298 -8.21 11.01 -12.43
CA VAL A 298 -9.25 10.09 -11.93
C VAL A 298 -10.57 10.83 -11.83
N ALA A 299 -11.63 10.23 -12.35
CA ALA A 299 -13.00 10.66 -12.11
C ALA A 299 -13.77 9.51 -11.46
N ASN A 300 -14.35 9.75 -10.29
CA ASN A 300 -15.06 8.76 -9.50
C ASN A 300 -16.46 9.28 -9.14
N TYR A 301 -17.48 8.62 -9.64
CA TYR A 301 -18.87 8.84 -9.31
C TYR A 301 -19.32 7.82 -8.28
N VAL A 302 -19.99 8.27 -7.24
CA VAL A 302 -20.62 7.42 -6.22
C VAL A 302 -22.04 7.90 -6.00
N ASN A 303 -22.99 6.98 -5.97
CA ASN A 303 -24.38 7.22 -5.66
C ASN A 303 -24.88 6.17 -4.67
N GLY A 304 -25.50 6.62 -3.59
CA GLY A 304 -26.02 5.77 -2.53
C GLY A 304 -25.08 5.61 -1.35
N GLY A 305 -25.37 4.65 -0.50
CA GLY A 305 -24.62 4.31 0.71
C GLY A 305 -24.24 2.84 0.78
N PRO A 306 -23.70 2.37 1.91
CA PRO A 306 -23.14 1.01 2.05
C PRO A 306 -24.12 -0.12 1.71
N ASP A 307 -25.42 0.08 1.87
CA ASP A 307 -26.46 -0.92 1.63
C ASP A 307 -27.03 -0.88 0.21
N ASP A 308 -26.86 0.23 -0.50
CA ASP A 308 -27.25 0.39 -1.90
C ASP A 308 -26.34 1.45 -2.55
N GLU A 309 -25.23 1.02 -3.14
CA GLU A 309 -24.22 1.90 -3.73
C GLU A 309 -23.97 1.53 -5.19
N LEU A 310 -24.01 2.52 -6.06
CA LEU A 310 -23.44 2.46 -7.40
C LEU A 310 -22.18 3.32 -7.43
N SER A 311 -21.06 2.74 -7.80
CA SER A 311 -19.81 3.50 -8.06
C SER A 311 -19.30 3.23 -9.47
N ALA A 312 -18.80 4.29 -10.11
CA ALA A 312 -18.19 4.24 -11.42
C ALA A 312 -16.90 5.08 -11.40
N LEU A 313 -15.80 4.48 -11.82
CA LEU A 313 -14.47 5.06 -11.82
C LEU A 313 -13.90 5.01 -13.23
N VAL A 314 -13.28 6.11 -13.69
CA VAL A 314 -12.39 6.12 -14.85
C VAL A 314 -11.08 6.81 -14.49
N TYR A 315 -9.99 6.34 -15.05
CA TYR A 315 -8.67 6.89 -14.78
C TYR A 315 -7.77 6.84 -16.01
N ALA A 316 -6.80 7.75 -16.03
CA ALA A 316 -5.71 7.75 -16.99
C ALA A 316 -4.43 8.16 -16.26
N SER A 317 -3.30 7.58 -16.64
CA SER A 317 -1.99 8.01 -16.17
C SER A 317 -0.96 7.93 -17.28
N HIS A 318 0.04 8.80 -17.19
CA HIS A 318 1.25 8.78 -17.98
C HIS A 318 2.43 8.85 -17.02
N ASP A 319 3.36 7.91 -17.14
CA ASP A 319 4.59 7.91 -16.37
C ASP A 319 5.82 7.61 -17.24
N VAL A 320 6.92 8.24 -16.86
CA VAL A 320 8.25 7.99 -17.42
C VAL A 320 9.16 7.63 -16.26
N PHE A 321 9.77 6.47 -16.34
CA PHE A 321 10.73 5.97 -15.37
C PHE A 321 12.08 5.74 -16.02
N SER A 322 13.15 6.16 -15.36
CA SER A 322 14.52 5.84 -15.75
C SER A 322 15.35 5.41 -14.55
N ARG A 323 16.17 4.40 -14.74
CA ARG A 323 17.10 3.91 -13.73
C ARG A 323 18.38 3.44 -14.40
N PHE A 324 19.51 3.87 -13.84
CA PHE A 324 20.85 3.45 -14.23
C PHE A 324 21.56 2.94 -13.00
N SER A 325 21.96 1.67 -13.00
CA SER A 325 22.53 1.01 -11.82
C SER A 325 23.60 0.02 -12.17
N ASP A 326 24.66 -0.01 -11.34
CA ASP A 326 25.76 -0.95 -11.41
C ASP A 326 25.69 -1.93 -10.23
N PHE A 327 25.51 -3.20 -10.55
CA PHE A 327 25.50 -4.32 -9.60
C PHE A 327 26.80 -5.14 -9.66
N GLY A 328 27.92 -4.52 -10.08
CA GLY A 328 29.23 -5.15 -10.15
C GLY A 328 29.64 -5.66 -11.53
N ALA A 329 28.74 -5.60 -12.52
CA ALA A 329 28.99 -6.01 -13.91
C ALA A 329 29.01 -4.83 -14.90
N GLY A 330 29.14 -3.61 -14.39
CA GLY A 330 29.00 -2.37 -15.14
C GLY A 330 27.58 -1.81 -15.10
N GLN A 331 27.46 -0.52 -15.40
CA GLN A 331 26.19 0.18 -15.35
C GLN A 331 25.22 -0.32 -16.43
N ARG A 332 23.98 -0.59 -16.04
CA ARG A 332 22.85 -0.89 -16.92
C ARG A 332 21.77 0.16 -16.78
N GLY A 333 21.20 0.56 -17.90
CA GLY A 333 20.05 1.45 -17.94
C GLY A 333 18.74 0.66 -18.12
N GLN A 334 17.68 1.18 -17.52
CA GLN A 334 16.28 0.81 -17.71
C GLN A 334 15.51 2.12 -17.92
N VAL A 335 14.81 2.24 -19.03
CA VAL A 335 13.96 3.39 -19.35
C VAL A 335 12.62 2.86 -19.82
N GLU A 336 11.56 3.39 -19.24
CA GLU A 336 10.18 2.97 -19.51
C GLU A 336 9.30 4.22 -19.63
N GLU A 337 8.46 4.28 -20.66
CA GLU A 337 7.38 5.24 -20.81
C GLU A 337 6.08 4.47 -20.90
N ARG A 338 5.12 4.82 -20.04
CA ARG A 338 3.86 4.08 -19.88
C ARG A 338 2.67 5.00 -19.95
N GLU A 339 1.67 4.60 -20.73
CA GLU A 339 0.33 5.15 -20.74
C GLU A 339 -0.65 4.11 -20.21
N THR A 340 -1.42 4.46 -19.18
CA THR A 340 -2.45 3.59 -18.61
C THR A 340 -3.79 4.29 -18.66
N VAL A 341 -4.81 3.59 -19.14
CA VAL A 341 -6.20 4.01 -19.04
C VAL A 341 -7.05 2.87 -18.51
N GLY A 342 -8.10 3.19 -17.74
CA GLY A 342 -8.98 2.13 -17.25
C GLY A 342 -10.22 2.66 -16.56
N GLY A 343 -11.03 1.73 -16.12
CA GLY A 343 -12.26 2.02 -15.43
C GLY A 343 -12.78 0.84 -14.62
N ARG A 344 -13.67 1.15 -13.71
CA ARG A 344 -14.37 0.21 -12.84
C ARG A 344 -15.81 0.63 -12.71
N ILE A 345 -16.72 -0.33 -12.74
CA ILE A 345 -18.12 -0.14 -12.31
C ILE A 345 -18.44 -1.17 -11.24
N ARG A 346 -19.14 -0.74 -10.20
CA ARG A 346 -19.48 -1.59 -9.06
C ARG A 346 -20.88 -1.22 -8.56
N LYS A 347 -21.70 -2.23 -8.30
CA LYS A 347 -23.01 -2.08 -7.66
C LYS A 347 -23.06 -2.98 -6.45
N VAL A 348 -23.44 -2.42 -5.31
CA VAL A 348 -23.80 -3.13 -4.08
C VAL A 348 -25.25 -2.86 -3.81
N TRP A 349 -26.01 -3.85 -3.38
CA TRP A 349 -27.36 -3.65 -2.85
C TRP A 349 -27.70 -4.71 -1.81
N THR A 350 -28.52 -4.32 -0.86
CA THR A 350 -29.06 -5.21 0.17
C THR A 350 -30.47 -5.62 -0.23
N THR A 351 -30.78 -6.88 -0.08
CA THR A 351 -32.08 -7.50 -0.40
C THR A 351 -32.38 -8.60 0.60
N SER A 352 -33.53 -9.25 0.44
CA SER A 352 -33.89 -10.44 1.21
C SER A 352 -34.09 -11.63 0.25
N LEU A 353 -33.23 -12.62 0.36
CA LEU A 353 -33.37 -13.85 -0.42
C LEU A 353 -34.53 -14.69 0.17
N PHE A 354 -35.47 -15.12 -0.69
CA PHE A 354 -36.72 -15.83 -0.28
C PHE A 354 -37.52 -15.10 0.79
N ASP A 355 -37.50 -13.74 0.79
CA ASP A 355 -38.16 -12.88 1.78
C ASP A 355 -37.84 -13.15 3.25
N ALA A 356 -36.81 -13.94 3.51
CA ALA A 356 -36.41 -14.41 4.85
C ALA A 356 -34.93 -14.20 5.20
N LEU A 357 -34.04 -14.20 4.21
CA LEU A 357 -32.59 -14.19 4.45
C LEU A 357 -31.99 -12.82 4.06
N PRO A 358 -31.56 -12.00 5.02
CA PRO A 358 -30.85 -10.75 4.74
C PRO A 358 -29.62 -11.05 3.87
N THR A 359 -29.59 -10.42 2.69
CA THR A 359 -28.59 -10.73 1.66
C THR A 359 -28.02 -9.42 1.10
N GLN A 360 -26.69 -9.34 1.02
CA GLN A 360 -26.01 -8.29 0.29
C GLN A 360 -25.38 -8.88 -0.97
N VAL A 361 -25.58 -8.21 -2.09
CA VAL A 361 -25.03 -8.61 -3.39
C VAL A 361 -24.10 -7.51 -3.89
N LEU A 362 -22.94 -7.91 -4.35
CA LEU A 362 -21.98 -7.05 -5.03
C LEU A 362 -21.72 -7.63 -6.41
N VAL A 363 -21.81 -6.79 -7.45
CA VAL A 363 -21.36 -7.12 -8.80
C VAL A 363 -20.50 -5.97 -9.32
N GLY A 364 -19.52 -6.31 -10.15
CA GLY A 364 -18.68 -5.29 -10.75
C GLY A 364 -17.89 -5.80 -11.95
N GLY A 365 -17.26 -4.86 -12.62
CA GLY A 365 -16.36 -5.09 -13.72
C GLY A 365 -15.25 -4.06 -13.76
N ASP A 366 -14.08 -4.51 -14.19
CA ASP A 366 -12.88 -3.69 -14.35
C ASP A 366 -12.39 -3.79 -15.78
N TRP A 367 -11.83 -2.70 -16.24
CA TRP A 367 -11.09 -2.63 -17.49
C TRP A 367 -9.82 -1.83 -17.29
N ARG A 368 -8.70 -2.31 -17.83
CA ARG A 368 -7.41 -1.63 -17.86
C ARG A 368 -6.71 -1.87 -19.18
N SER A 369 -6.04 -0.85 -19.69
CA SER A 369 -5.19 -0.88 -20.86
C SER A 369 -3.89 -0.15 -20.57
N ASP A 370 -2.75 -0.81 -20.79
CA ASP A 370 -1.42 -0.25 -20.68
C ASP A 370 -0.75 -0.30 -22.05
N ALA A 371 -0.15 0.82 -22.47
CA ALA A 371 0.81 0.91 -23.57
C ALA A 371 2.17 1.28 -23.00
N LEU A 372 3.22 0.58 -23.40
CA LEU A 372 4.54 0.68 -22.79
C LEU A 372 5.64 0.64 -23.84
N ASP A 373 6.53 1.64 -23.81
CA ASP A 373 7.83 1.64 -24.50
C ASP A 373 8.91 1.38 -23.48
N ALA A 374 9.71 0.32 -23.65
CA ALA A 374 10.68 -0.13 -22.66
C ALA A 374 12.04 -0.47 -23.25
N ASN A 375 13.08 0.06 -22.66
CA ASN A 375 14.45 -0.10 -23.14
C ASN A 375 15.39 -0.51 -21.98
N THR A 376 16.24 -1.50 -22.22
CA THR A 376 17.34 -1.84 -21.31
C THR A 376 18.65 -2.06 -22.04
N GLY A 377 19.78 -1.85 -21.37
CA GLY A 377 21.08 -2.15 -21.94
C GLY A 377 22.26 -1.64 -21.11
N PRO A 378 23.48 -1.98 -21.49
CA PRO A 378 24.68 -1.42 -20.89
C PRO A 378 24.73 0.09 -21.11
N SER A 379 25.25 0.80 -20.11
CA SER A 379 25.34 2.25 -20.13
C SER A 379 26.63 2.74 -19.45
N VAL A 380 26.98 3.99 -19.73
CA VAL A 380 28.06 4.71 -19.07
C VAL A 380 27.54 6.11 -18.74
N ALA A 381 27.70 6.54 -17.52
CA ALA A 381 27.25 7.86 -17.04
C ALA A 381 25.80 8.18 -17.46
N ARG A 382 24.91 7.19 -17.28
CA ARG A 382 23.46 7.26 -17.63
C ARG A 382 23.15 7.40 -19.14
N THR A 383 24.10 7.00 -19.99
CA THR A 383 23.89 6.99 -21.45
C THR A 383 24.05 5.57 -21.96
N PHE A 384 23.06 5.05 -22.69
CA PHE A 384 23.13 3.73 -23.30
C PHE A 384 24.29 3.65 -24.28
N THR A 385 25.10 2.61 -24.17
CA THR A 385 26.14 2.25 -25.14
C THR A 385 25.62 1.24 -26.17
N ALA A 386 24.62 0.44 -25.77
CA ALA A 386 23.86 -0.45 -26.63
C ALA A 386 22.48 -0.70 -25.98
N ARG A 387 21.52 -1.20 -26.74
CA ARG A 387 20.27 -1.75 -26.22
C ARG A 387 20.31 -3.26 -26.27
N THR A 388 19.91 -3.92 -25.21
CA THR A 388 19.75 -5.38 -25.11
C THR A 388 18.29 -5.80 -25.06
N LEU A 389 17.38 -4.85 -24.80
CA LEU A 389 15.94 -4.98 -24.90
C LEU A 389 15.40 -3.67 -25.45
N ASP A 390 14.45 -3.77 -26.40
CA ASP A 390 13.73 -2.63 -26.99
C ASP A 390 12.34 -3.15 -27.35
N LEU A 391 11.35 -2.80 -26.51
CA LEU A 391 9.99 -3.32 -26.59
C LEU A 391 8.96 -2.21 -26.76
N ASP A 392 8.05 -2.43 -27.70
CA ASP A 392 6.73 -1.79 -27.69
C ASP A 392 5.71 -2.85 -27.26
N LEU A 393 4.95 -2.60 -26.23
CA LEU A 393 3.96 -3.55 -25.79
C LEU A 393 2.61 -2.89 -25.51
N SER A 394 1.53 -3.61 -25.80
CA SER A 394 0.20 -3.29 -25.30
C SER A 394 -0.36 -4.46 -24.51
N GLN A 395 -1.01 -4.13 -23.41
CA GLN A 395 -1.61 -5.08 -22.50
C GLN A 395 -3.00 -4.59 -22.13
N HIS A 396 -3.99 -5.48 -22.21
CA HIS A 396 -5.36 -5.19 -21.78
C HIS A 396 -5.83 -6.24 -20.80
N ASN A 397 -6.60 -5.82 -19.80
CA ASN A 397 -7.31 -6.69 -18.88
C ASN A 397 -8.79 -6.31 -18.86
N LEU A 398 -9.65 -7.32 -18.95
CA LEU A 398 -11.09 -7.22 -18.74
C LEU A 398 -11.47 -8.16 -17.62
N ALA A 399 -12.22 -7.68 -16.64
CA ALA A 399 -12.63 -8.50 -15.52
C ALA A 399 -14.10 -8.29 -15.15
N ALA A 400 -14.70 -9.36 -14.65
CA ALA A 400 -16.03 -9.35 -14.06
C ALA A 400 -15.99 -10.10 -12.72
N TYR A 401 -16.71 -9.61 -11.72
CA TYR A 401 -16.76 -10.24 -10.42
C TYR A 401 -18.13 -10.09 -9.77
N ALA A 402 -18.47 -11.08 -8.94
CA ALA A 402 -19.67 -11.07 -8.13
C ALA A 402 -19.42 -11.68 -6.76
N GLN A 403 -20.12 -11.17 -5.76
CA GLN A 403 -20.13 -11.70 -4.39
C GLN A 403 -21.53 -11.64 -3.82
N VAL A 404 -21.91 -12.68 -3.11
CA VAL A 404 -23.14 -12.76 -2.35
C VAL A 404 -22.80 -13.01 -0.89
N GLN A 405 -23.33 -12.23 0.01
CA GLN A 405 -23.24 -12.41 1.45
C GLN A 405 -24.64 -12.60 2.00
N VAL A 406 -24.88 -13.71 2.70
CA VAL A 406 -26.15 -14.00 3.35
C VAL A 406 -25.98 -14.14 4.85
N LYS A 407 -27.01 -13.75 5.61
CA LYS A 407 -27.09 -13.92 7.07
C LYS A 407 -28.22 -14.87 7.42
N PRO A 408 -27.97 -16.21 7.40
CA PRO A 408 -28.99 -17.19 7.75
C PRO A 408 -29.48 -17.10 9.19
N ALA A 409 -28.64 -16.55 10.07
CA ALA A 409 -28.96 -16.24 11.46
C ALA A 409 -28.20 -14.95 11.86
N PRO A 410 -28.63 -14.23 12.90
CA PRO A 410 -27.94 -13.00 13.35
C PRO A 410 -26.46 -13.22 13.70
N TRP A 411 -26.11 -14.42 14.11
CA TRP A 411 -24.75 -14.82 14.51
C TRP A 411 -23.95 -15.52 13.39
N LEU A 412 -24.54 -15.76 12.20
CA LEU A 412 -23.90 -16.46 11.08
C LEU A 412 -23.94 -15.61 9.81
N LYS A 413 -22.79 -15.35 9.25
CA LYS A 413 -22.59 -14.70 7.96
C LYS A 413 -21.85 -15.65 7.02
N LEU A 414 -22.41 -15.92 5.84
CA LEU A 414 -21.80 -16.71 4.77
C LEU A 414 -21.53 -15.82 3.58
N THR A 415 -20.36 -15.93 2.99
CA THR A 415 -19.94 -15.15 1.81
C THR A 415 -19.43 -16.07 0.75
N GLY A 416 -19.84 -15.89 -0.49
CA GLY A 416 -19.32 -16.60 -1.65
C GLY A 416 -19.23 -15.68 -2.85
N GLY A 417 -18.20 -15.83 -3.66
CA GLY A 417 -18.00 -14.99 -4.84
C GLY A 417 -16.94 -15.55 -5.77
N ALA A 418 -16.82 -14.95 -6.93
CA ALA A 418 -15.80 -15.27 -7.90
C ALA A 418 -15.44 -14.05 -8.74
N ARG A 419 -14.24 -14.07 -9.28
CA ARG A 419 -13.74 -13.10 -10.25
C ARG A 419 -13.19 -13.84 -11.46
N PHE A 420 -13.48 -13.33 -12.65
CA PHE A 420 -12.91 -13.75 -13.92
C PHE A 420 -12.08 -12.61 -14.48
N ASP A 421 -10.87 -12.90 -14.93
CA ASP A 421 -9.96 -11.97 -15.61
C ASP A 421 -9.52 -12.54 -16.95
N GLN A 422 -9.61 -11.74 -18.00
CA GLN A 422 -9.13 -12.02 -19.35
C GLN A 422 -8.05 -11.02 -19.72
N PHE A 423 -6.86 -11.50 -20.04
CA PHE A 423 -5.72 -10.68 -20.46
C PHE A 423 -5.53 -10.81 -21.97
N PHE A 424 -4.99 -9.74 -22.57
CA PHE A 424 -4.55 -9.70 -23.96
C PHE A 424 -3.20 -8.99 -24.00
N TYR A 425 -2.18 -9.66 -24.51
CA TYR A 425 -0.84 -9.13 -24.65
C TYR A 425 -0.46 -9.11 -26.12
N ASP A 426 0.11 -7.98 -26.55
CA ASP A 426 0.73 -7.81 -27.87
C ASP A 426 2.10 -7.17 -27.65
N VAL A 427 3.16 -7.96 -27.81
CA VAL A 427 4.55 -7.54 -27.57
C VAL A 427 5.26 -7.48 -28.92
N ARG A 428 5.94 -6.38 -29.18
CA ARG A 428 6.86 -6.23 -30.29
C ARG A 428 8.25 -6.00 -29.74
N ASN A 429 9.16 -6.95 -29.97
CA ASN A 429 10.57 -6.80 -29.68
C ASN A 429 11.27 -6.28 -30.93
N ASN A 430 11.77 -5.03 -30.87
CA ASN A 430 12.38 -4.34 -31.99
C ASN A 430 13.79 -4.87 -32.33
N LEU A 431 14.44 -5.58 -31.38
CA LEU A 431 15.76 -6.18 -31.58
C LEU A 431 15.67 -7.62 -32.08
N ASP A 432 14.68 -8.38 -31.61
CA ASP A 432 14.47 -9.77 -32.01
C ASP A 432 12.97 -10.05 -32.20
N PRO A 433 12.47 -9.93 -33.44
CA PRO A 433 11.06 -10.18 -33.73
C PRO A 433 10.56 -11.59 -33.41
N ALA A 434 11.46 -12.59 -33.24
CA ALA A 434 11.08 -13.94 -32.82
C ALA A 434 10.62 -13.98 -31.34
N LEU A 435 11.01 -12.99 -30.53
CA LEU A 435 10.60 -12.81 -29.15
C LEU A 435 9.44 -11.79 -29.02
N SER A 436 8.50 -11.81 -29.98
CA SER A 436 7.33 -10.93 -30.05
C SER A 436 6.04 -11.73 -29.83
N PRO A 437 5.73 -12.14 -28.57
CA PRO A 437 4.56 -12.95 -28.29
C PRO A 437 3.26 -12.16 -28.40
N LYS A 438 2.20 -12.84 -28.87
CA LYS A 438 0.81 -12.39 -28.79
C LYS A 438 -0.01 -13.48 -28.15
N VAL A 439 -0.49 -13.20 -26.92
CA VAL A 439 -1.15 -14.22 -26.08
C VAL A 439 -2.35 -13.64 -25.33
N SER A 440 -3.30 -14.50 -24.96
CA SER A 440 -4.53 -14.07 -24.27
C SER A 440 -4.95 -15.06 -23.19
N PRO A 441 -4.19 -15.14 -22.08
CA PRO A 441 -4.54 -16.01 -20.97
C PRO A 441 -5.74 -15.46 -20.17
N ASN A 442 -6.42 -16.37 -19.45
CA ASN A 442 -7.48 -16.02 -18.51
C ASN A 442 -7.34 -16.77 -17.18
N VAL A 443 -8.06 -16.32 -16.18
CA VAL A 443 -8.09 -16.95 -14.87
C VAL A 443 -9.43 -16.73 -14.19
N VAL A 444 -9.89 -17.72 -13.43
CA VAL A 444 -11.05 -17.64 -12.53
C VAL A 444 -10.57 -17.78 -11.10
N SER A 445 -11.01 -16.90 -10.22
CA SER A 445 -10.60 -16.85 -8.81
C SER A 445 -11.82 -16.95 -7.89
N PRO A 446 -12.24 -18.17 -7.49
CA PRO A 446 -13.31 -18.36 -6.52
C PRO A 446 -12.86 -17.93 -5.11
N LYS A 447 -13.83 -17.47 -4.32
CA LYS A 447 -13.63 -17.04 -2.94
C LYS A 447 -14.86 -17.39 -2.11
N GLY A 448 -14.63 -17.76 -0.84
CA GLY A 448 -15.72 -18.05 0.07
C GLY A 448 -15.28 -17.95 1.52
N GLY A 449 -16.22 -17.68 2.40
CA GLY A 449 -15.93 -17.58 3.82
C GLY A 449 -17.18 -17.63 4.68
N ALA A 450 -16.95 -17.88 5.96
CA ALA A 450 -17.96 -17.88 7.00
C ALA A 450 -17.47 -17.06 8.18
N ALA A 451 -18.34 -16.27 8.79
CA ALA A 451 -18.09 -15.63 10.07
C ALA A 451 -19.21 -15.98 11.06
N LEU A 452 -18.81 -16.30 12.28
CA LEU A 452 -19.68 -16.63 13.40
C LEU A 452 -19.49 -15.58 14.47
N THR A 453 -20.55 -14.90 14.89
CA THR A 453 -20.58 -13.92 15.99
C THR A 453 -21.51 -14.40 17.09
N PRO A 454 -21.12 -15.48 17.85
CA PRO A 454 -22.00 -16.05 18.87
C PRO A 454 -22.27 -15.09 20.02
N PHE A 455 -21.38 -14.13 20.23
CA PHE A 455 -21.50 -13.04 21.21
C PHE A 455 -21.02 -11.73 20.58
N ASP A 456 -21.48 -10.59 21.04
CA ASP A 456 -21.11 -9.26 20.50
C ASP A 456 -19.60 -8.94 20.60
N TRP A 457 -18.87 -9.68 21.42
CA TRP A 457 -17.44 -9.50 21.64
C TRP A 457 -16.56 -10.57 21.00
N VAL A 458 -17.15 -11.57 20.28
CA VAL A 458 -16.44 -12.66 19.60
C VAL A 458 -16.87 -12.77 18.16
N GLU A 459 -15.91 -12.74 17.27
CA GLU A 459 -16.05 -13.20 15.86
C GLU A 459 -15.08 -14.35 15.61
N LEU A 460 -15.58 -15.46 15.07
CA LEU A 460 -14.77 -16.55 14.52
C LEU A 460 -14.97 -16.57 13.01
N PHE A 461 -13.91 -16.79 12.26
CA PHE A 461 -14.03 -16.82 10.80
C PHE A 461 -13.18 -17.91 10.17
N ALA A 462 -13.61 -18.36 8.99
CA ALA A 462 -12.83 -19.22 8.10
C ALA A 462 -13.03 -18.78 6.65
N ASN A 463 -11.95 -18.72 5.89
CA ASN A 463 -11.95 -18.27 4.50
C ASN A 463 -11.18 -19.20 3.60
N TYR A 464 -11.63 -19.28 2.35
CA TYR A 464 -10.93 -19.86 1.22
C TYR A 464 -10.90 -18.85 0.08
N GLY A 465 -9.78 -18.75 -0.64
CA GLY A 465 -9.69 -17.92 -1.82
C GLY A 465 -8.54 -18.31 -2.73
N GLN A 466 -8.78 -18.15 -4.02
CA GLN A 466 -7.72 -18.18 -5.02
C GLN A 466 -7.28 -16.76 -5.34
N GLY A 467 -5.96 -16.57 -5.41
CA GLY A 467 -5.32 -15.36 -5.91
C GLY A 467 -4.50 -15.67 -7.14
N PHE A 468 -4.14 -14.64 -7.88
CA PHE A 468 -3.29 -14.80 -9.05
C PHE A 468 -2.39 -13.60 -9.27
N ARG A 469 -1.33 -13.82 -10.06
CA ARG A 469 -0.49 -12.79 -10.66
C ARG A 469 -0.35 -13.09 -12.15
N SER A 470 -0.67 -12.10 -12.97
CA SER A 470 -0.50 -12.20 -14.42
C SER A 470 0.98 -12.21 -14.81
N PRO A 471 1.39 -12.90 -15.88
CA PRO A 471 2.76 -12.88 -16.33
C PRO A 471 3.14 -11.50 -16.86
N SER A 472 4.38 -11.08 -16.62
CA SER A 472 4.94 -9.86 -17.19
C SER A 472 5.26 -10.04 -18.67
N ALA A 473 4.74 -9.15 -19.50
CA ALA A 473 5.04 -9.16 -20.92
C ALA A 473 6.49 -8.74 -21.21
N SER A 474 7.06 -7.85 -20.40
CA SER A 474 8.41 -7.32 -20.61
C SER A 474 9.53 -8.30 -20.29
N SER A 475 9.29 -9.28 -19.42
CA SER A 475 10.34 -10.18 -18.91
C SER A 475 9.98 -11.67 -18.97
N GLU A 476 8.74 -12.03 -18.66
CA GLU A 476 8.34 -13.44 -18.53
C GLU A 476 7.82 -14.01 -19.87
N LEU A 477 6.87 -13.32 -20.53
CA LEU A 477 6.27 -13.79 -21.79
C LEU A 477 7.24 -13.71 -22.96
N THR A 478 8.15 -12.75 -23.01
CA THR A 478 9.23 -12.69 -24.02
C THR A 478 10.13 -13.91 -23.98
N ASN A 479 10.36 -14.48 -22.79
CA ASN A 479 11.17 -15.68 -22.61
C ASN A 479 10.36 -16.98 -22.74
N ASN A 480 9.07 -16.96 -22.36
CA ASN A 480 8.19 -18.11 -22.46
C ASN A 480 6.72 -17.69 -22.76
N PRO A 481 6.32 -17.61 -24.02
CA PRO A 481 4.97 -17.20 -24.41
C PRO A 481 3.85 -18.16 -24.01
N ARG A 482 4.17 -19.33 -23.43
CA ARG A 482 3.17 -20.28 -22.95
C ARG A 482 2.85 -20.13 -21.46
N LEU A 483 3.43 -19.14 -20.79
CA LEU A 483 3.12 -18.88 -19.39
C LEU A 483 1.65 -18.47 -19.23
N THR A 484 1.03 -19.06 -18.21
CA THR A 484 -0.29 -18.69 -17.73
C THR A 484 -0.16 -17.91 -16.43
N PRO A 485 -1.20 -17.20 -15.98
CA PRO A 485 -1.16 -16.55 -14.67
C PRO A 485 -0.75 -17.54 -13.57
N LEU A 486 0.17 -17.10 -12.70
CA LEU A 486 0.52 -17.83 -11.49
C LEU A 486 -0.68 -17.77 -10.56
N THR A 487 -1.14 -18.93 -10.07
CA THR A 487 -2.28 -19.04 -9.17
C THR A 487 -1.88 -19.62 -7.83
N ILE A 488 -2.55 -19.14 -6.79
CA ILE A 488 -2.43 -19.66 -5.43
C ILE A 488 -3.78 -20.07 -4.87
N GLU A 489 -3.76 -20.99 -3.94
CA GLU A 489 -4.90 -21.36 -3.11
C GLU A 489 -4.57 -21.08 -1.65
N SER A 490 -5.40 -20.29 -0.99
CA SER A 490 -5.20 -19.90 0.40
C SER A 490 -6.42 -20.24 1.24
N THR A 491 -6.18 -20.82 2.41
CA THR A 491 -7.17 -21.01 3.45
C THR A 491 -6.72 -20.34 4.73
N GLU A 492 -7.65 -19.77 5.48
CA GLU A 492 -7.36 -19.24 6.80
C GLU A 492 -8.50 -19.54 7.78
N GLY A 493 -8.16 -19.57 9.05
CA GLY A 493 -9.12 -19.58 10.14
C GLY A 493 -8.62 -18.72 11.28
N GLY A 494 -9.54 -18.04 11.93
CA GLY A 494 -9.15 -17.11 13.00
C GLY A 494 -10.30 -16.70 13.90
N GLY A 495 -9.96 -15.85 14.86
CA GLY A 495 -10.93 -15.27 15.77
C GLY A 495 -10.53 -13.88 16.21
N ARG A 496 -11.54 -13.06 16.45
CA ARG A 496 -11.42 -11.70 16.96
C ARG A 496 -12.20 -11.57 18.26
N LEU A 497 -11.54 -11.02 19.26
CA LEU A 497 -12.16 -10.62 20.52
C LEU A 497 -12.15 -9.10 20.61
N VAL A 498 -13.29 -8.48 20.94
CA VAL A 498 -13.42 -7.03 21.01
C VAL A 498 -14.20 -6.66 22.28
N PHE A 499 -13.49 -6.08 23.23
CA PHE A 499 -14.04 -5.51 24.44
C PHE A 499 -13.89 -3.98 24.43
N ASP A 500 -14.42 -3.30 25.43
CA ASP A 500 -14.36 -1.83 25.48
C ASP A 500 -12.93 -1.27 25.55
N ARG A 501 -12.00 -2.02 26.14
CA ARG A 501 -10.61 -1.58 26.32
C ARG A 501 -9.57 -2.53 25.74
N PHE A 502 -10.01 -3.62 25.11
CA PHE A 502 -9.09 -4.67 24.65
C PHE A 502 -9.61 -5.27 23.35
N SER A 503 -8.73 -5.45 22.39
CA SER A 503 -8.99 -6.27 21.21
C SER A 503 -7.84 -7.24 20.96
N LEU A 504 -8.20 -8.43 20.47
CA LEU A 504 -7.25 -9.46 20.05
C LEU A 504 -7.76 -10.09 18.76
N LEU A 505 -6.89 -10.17 17.76
CA LEU A 505 -7.09 -10.92 16.53
C LEU A 505 -6.03 -12.02 16.47
N GLY A 506 -6.44 -13.25 16.22
CA GLY A 506 -5.55 -14.37 15.96
C GLY A 506 -5.97 -15.08 14.67
N THR A 507 -5.03 -15.39 13.80
CA THR A 507 -5.27 -16.06 12.51
C THR A 507 -4.18 -17.08 12.24
N VAL A 508 -4.57 -18.23 11.68
CA VAL A 508 -3.67 -19.20 11.05
C VAL A 508 -4.01 -19.31 9.58
N PHE A 509 -3.01 -19.46 8.72
CA PHE A 509 -3.21 -19.52 7.27
C PHE A 509 -2.30 -20.56 6.62
N PHE A 510 -2.77 -21.10 5.49
CA PHE A 510 -2.06 -22.03 4.63
C PHE A 510 -2.25 -21.59 3.19
N THR A 511 -1.14 -21.48 2.44
CA THR A 511 -1.17 -21.05 1.04
C THR A 511 -0.28 -21.94 0.19
N ASP A 512 -0.86 -22.59 -0.81
CA ASP A 512 -0.18 -23.42 -1.80
C ASP A 512 0.00 -22.68 -3.12
N ILE A 513 1.18 -22.81 -3.71
CA ILE A 513 1.57 -22.22 -5.00
C ILE A 513 2.01 -23.33 -5.93
N ALA A 514 1.45 -23.37 -7.14
CA ALA A 514 1.78 -24.40 -8.11
C ALA A 514 3.17 -24.20 -8.76
N ASN A 515 3.55 -22.95 -9.04
CA ASN A 515 4.77 -22.57 -9.75
C ASN A 515 5.39 -21.34 -9.10
N GLU A 516 6.22 -21.55 -8.07
CA GLU A 516 6.94 -20.45 -7.43
C GLU A 516 7.94 -19.82 -8.40
N VAL A 517 7.92 -18.51 -8.51
CA VAL A 517 8.80 -17.73 -9.36
C VAL A 517 9.64 -16.81 -8.47
N PHE A 518 10.94 -16.91 -8.58
CA PHE A 518 11.88 -16.19 -7.74
C PHE A 518 12.96 -15.51 -8.57
N GLN A 519 13.31 -14.29 -8.23
CA GLN A 519 14.46 -13.58 -8.76
C GLN A 519 15.51 -13.46 -7.65
N PRO A 520 16.67 -14.10 -7.76
CA PRO A 520 17.67 -14.15 -6.68
C PRO A 520 18.21 -12.79 -6.25
N ALA A 521 18.35 -11.88 -7.22
CA ALA A 521 18.76 -10.50 -7.01
C ALA A 521 18.36 -9.63 -8.21
N PRO A 522 18.28 -8.29 -8.05
CA PRO A 522 18.02 -7.37 -9.13
C PRO A 522 18.97 -7.60 -10.32
N GLY A 523 18.41 -7.77 -11.54
CA GLY A 523 19.17 -8.01 -12.77
C GLY A 523 19.58 -9.46 -13.04
N LEU A 524 19.33 -10.40 -12.12
CA LEU A 524 19.48 -11.83 -12.37
C LEU A 524 18.24 -12.43 -13.04
N PRO A 525 18.39 -13.54 -13.81
CA PRO A 525 17.25 -14.20 -14.43
C PRO A 525 16.25 -14.71 -13.42
N VAL A 526 14.96 -14.59 -13.76
CA VAL A 526 13.86 -15.18 -13.02
C VAL A 526 13.92 -16.71 -13.11
N GLN A 527 13.75 -17.40 -12.00
CA GLN A 527 13.81 -18.86 -11.89
C GLN A 527 12.44 -19.41 -11.47
N ASN A 528 12.04 -20.54 -12.04
CA ASN A 528 10.88 -21.29 -11.58
C ASN A 528 11.37 -22.36 -10.59
N LEU A 529 10.96 -22.21 -9.33
CA LEU A 529 11.36 -23.07 -8.22
C LEU A 529 10.37 -24.24 -8.01
N GLY A 530 9.27 -24.31 -8.79
CA GLY A 530 8.27 -25.37 -8.68
C GLY A 530 7.19 -25.10 -7.61
N LYS A 531 6.67 -26.15 -6.98
CA LYS A 531 5.62 -26.02 -5.96
C LYS A 531 6.18 -25.50 -4.64
N SER A 532 5.46 -24.57 -4.02
CA SER A 532 5.80 -24.06 -2.69
C SER A 532 4.57 -23.96 -1.79
N ARG A 533 4.83 -23.81 -0.49
CA ARG A 533 3.81 -23.60 0.53
C ARG A 533 4.27 -22.54 1.53
N ARG A 534 3.30 -21.73 1.96
CA ARG A 534 3.44 -20.77 3.06
C ARG A 534 2.42 -21.10 4.14
N ASP A 535 2.91 -21.51 5.30
CA ASP A 535 2.13 -21.78 6.50
C ASP A 535 2.49 -20.73 7.55
N GLY A 536 1.50 -20.11 8.18
CA GLY A 536 1.80 -19.08 9.14
C GLY A 536 0.67 -18.73 10.09
N PHE A 537 0.98 -17.80 10.99
CA PHE A 537 0.02 -17.24 11.92
C PHE A 537 0.28 -15.75 12.13
N GLU A 538 -0.76 -15.05 12.55
CA GLU A 538 -0.74 -13.62 12.87
C GLU A 538 -1.52 -13.39 14.16
N ILE A 539 -0.98 -12.54 15.05
CA ILE A 539 -1.62 -12.11 16.29
C ILE A 539 -1.51 -10.59 16.38
N GLU A 540 -2.63 -9.91 16.59
CA GLU A 540 -2.71 -8.49 16.84
C GLU A 540 -3.44 -8.24 18.15
N ALA A 541 -2.85 -7.51 19.08
CA ALA A 541 -3.46 -7.11 20.33
C ALA A 541 -3.39 -5.59 20.50
N LYS A 542 -4.48 -4.98 20.97
CA LYS A 542 -4.54 -3.56 21.33
C LYS A 542 -5.27 -3.39 22.67
N VAL A 543 -4.68 -2.62 23.56
CA VAL A 543 -5.21 -2.34 24.90
C VAL A 543 -5.29 -0.83 25.11
N LEU A 544 -6.47 -0.33 25.42
CA LEU A 544 -6.65 1.05 25.89
C LEU A 544 -6.29 1.12 27.38
N ALA A 545 -5.00 1.35 27.62
CA ALA A 545 -4.42 1.30 28.98
C ALA A 545 -4.92 2.45 29.88
N TYR A 546 -5.14 3.62 29.28
CA TYR A 546 -5.67 4.79 29.98
C TYR A 546 -6.67 5.54 29.10
N ARG A 547 -7.76 6.00 29.72
CA ARG A 547 -8.75 6.89 29.11
C ARG A 547 -9.46 7.69 30.17
N GLU A 548 -9.37 9.02 30.09
CA GLU A 548 -10.11 9.98 30.91
C GLU A 548 -10.44 11.21 30.06
N GLY A 549 -11.73 11.48 29.85
CA GLY A 549 -12.16 12.53 28.93
C GLY A 549 -11.61 12.30 27.52
N LEU A 550 -10.81 13.25 27.04
CA LEU A 550 -10.12 13.18 25.75
C LEU A 550 -8.74 12.50 25.84
N ASP A 551 -8.21 12.29 27.02
CA ASP A 551 -6.90 11.70 27.23
C ASP A 551 -6.95 10.19 27.05
N ARG A 552 -6.01 9.66 26.25
CA ARG A 552 -5.90 8.24 25.99
C ARG A 552 -4.45 7.79 25.82
N VAL A 553 -4.19 6.57 26.28
CA VAL A 553 -2.96 5.82 25.97
C VAL A 553 -3.37 4.42 25.57
N ALA A 554 -2.96 3.99 24.40
CA ALA A 554 -3.17 2.63 23.90
C ALA A 554 -1.82 1.92 23.73
N LEU A 555 -1.77 0.66 24.16
CA LEU A 555 -0.65 -0.24 23.90
C LEU A 555 -1.06 -1.20 22.80
N PHE A 556 -0.12 -1.56 21.93
CA PHE A 556 -0.35 -2.56 20.90
C PHE A 556 0.83 -3.52 20.78
N ALA A 557 0.52 -4.74 20.37
CA ALA A 557 1.52 -5.76 20.09
C ALA A 557 1.06 -6.60 18.90
N ASN A 558 1.96 -6.81 17.95
CA ASN A 558 1.73 -7.63 16.77
C ASN A 558 2.85 -8.65 16.67
N TYR A 559 2.48 -9.90 16.38
CA TYR A 559 3.43 -10.97 16.15
C TYR A 559 2.94 -11.84 15.00
N SER A 560 3.81 -12.13 14.05
CA SER A 560 3.53 -13.03 12.95
C SER A 560 4.70 -13.95 12.69
N GLY A 561 4.39 -15.17 12.30
CA GLY A 561 5.37 -16.17 11.87
C GLY A 561 4.95 -16.76 10.53
N VAL A 562 5.92 -17.03 9.66
CA VAL A 562 5.69 -17.69 8.38
C VAL A 562 6.80 -18.69 8.08
N SER A 563 6.40 -19.85 7.62
CA SER A 563 7.28 -20.87 7.05
C SER A 563 7.02 -20.95 5.56
N ALA A 564 7.93 -20.44 4.73
CA ALA A 564 7.86 -20.46 3.29
C ALA A 564 8.84 -21.49 2.73
N ARG A 565 8.33 -22.56 2.06
CA ARG A 565 9.14 -23.70 1.64
C ARG A 565 8.75 -24.19 0.25
N LEU A 566 9.77 -24.65 -0.50
CA LEU A 566 9.57 -25.43 -1.71
C LEU A 566 9.16 -26.86 -1.34
N LEU A 567 8.24 -27.45 -2.11
CA LEU A 567 7.74 -28.79 -1.90
C LEU A 567 8.43 -29.85 -2.78
N ASN A 568 9.31 -29.43 -3.69
CA ASN A 568 9.99 -30.29 -4.64
C ASN A 568 11.35 -30.74 -4.08
N GLY A 569 11.46 -31.94 -3.53
CA GLY A 569 12.74 -32.61 -3.26
C GLY A 569 13.17 -32.66 -1.80
N ALA A 570 14.34 -32.16 -1.44
CA ALA A 570 14.97 -32.36 -0.15
C ALA A 570 14.24 -31.68 1.03
N PRO A 571 14.36 -32.18 2.27
CA PRO A 571 13.48 -31.86 3.39
C PRO A 571 13.65 -30.46 4.01
N SER A 572 14.31 -29.51 3.37
CA SER A 572 14.49 -28.17 3.93
C SER A 572 14.90 -27.15 2.86
N VAL A 573 14.04 -26.94 1.86
CA VAL A 573 14.29 -25.91 0.85
C VAL A 573 13.43 -24.70 1.17
N PHE A 574 14.07 -23.57 1.50
CA PHE A 574 13.44 -22.32 1.87
C PHE A 574 13.16 -21.45 0.65
N ILE A 575 12.13 -20.62 0.75
CA ILE A 575 12.02 -19.46 -0.13
C ILE A 575 12.91 -18.37 0.45
N PRO A 576 13.93 -17.91 -0.31
CA PRO A 576 14.84 -16.88 0.18
C PRO A 576 14.13 -15.57 0.54
N ASN A 577 14.76 -14.80 1.42
CA ASN A 577 14.34 -13.47 1.87
C ASN A 577 13.03 -13.39 2.69
N VAL A 578 12.40 -14.49 3.05
CA VAL A 578 11.22 -14.51 3.91
C VAL A 578 11.63 -14.61 5.38
N PRO A 579 11.35 -13.60 6.24
CA PRO A 579 11.67 -13.66 7.66
C PRO A 579 10.77 -14.69 8.34
N ALA A 580 11.37 -15.54 9.20
CA ALA A 580 10.62 -16.55 9.92
C ALA A 580 9.58 -15.96 10.89
N TYR A 581 9.83 -14.75 11.40
CA TYR A 581 8.91 -14.04 12.28
C TYR A 581 9.14 -12.52 12.22
N LEU A 582 8.07 -11.79 12.52
CA LEU A 582 8.03 -10.34 12.70
C LEU A 582 7.33 -10.05 14.02
N ALA A 583 7.85 -9.11 14.80
CA ALA A 583 7.23 -8.67 16.04
C ALA A 583 7.26 -7.15 16.13
N THR A 584 6.15 -6.54 16.55
CA THR A 584 6.09 -5.10 16.83
C THR A 584 5.34 -4.88 18.13
N VAL A 585 5.90 -4.06 19.02
CA VAL A 585 5.26 -3.64 20.25
C VAL A 585 5.40 -2.14 20.41
N GLY A 586 4.33 -1.48 20.81
CA GLY A 586 4.34 -0.02 20.92
C GLY A 586 3.22 0.57 21.73
N ALA A 587 3.26 1.89 21.78
CA ALA A 587 2.25 2.71 22.43
C ALA A 587 1.86 3.88 21.55
N GLU A 588 0.59 4.23 21.59
CA GLU A 588 0.03 5.47 21.05
C GLU A 588 -0.53 6.29 22.20
N PHE A 589 -0.39 7.61 22.12
CA PHE A 589 -0.92 8.48 23.15
C PHE A 589 -1.49 9.78 22.55
N ASP A 590 -2.47 10.32 23.25
CA ASP A 590 -3.06 11.62 23.04
C ASP A 590 -3.54 12.11 24.41
N VAL A 591 -2.79 13.00 25.03
CA VAL A 591 -3.00 13.45 26.41
C VAL A 591 -2.86 14.96 26.54
N ALA A 592 -3.54 15.54 27.50
CA ALA A 592 -3.35 16.96 27.82
C ALA A 592 -1.88 17.24 28.14
N ALA A 593 -1.33 18.31 27.57
CA ALA A 593 0.04 18.70 27.84
C ALA A 593 0.14 19.27 29.28
N PRO A 594 1.28 19.07 29.99
CA PRO A 594 1.50 19.67 31.31
C PRO A 594 1.41 21.21 31.24
N ALA A 595 0.36 21.80 31.78
CA ALA A 595 0.04 23.21 31.63
C ALA A 595 1.14 24.17 32.10
N ALA A 596 1.98 23.72 33.06
CA ALA A 596 3.11 24.50 33.58
C ALA A 596 4.25 24.65 32.54
N LEU A 597 4.41 23.71 31.61
CA LEU A 597 5.49 23.67 30.62
C LEU A 597 4.98 23.97 29.21
N LEU A 598 3.80 23.45 28.89
CA LEU A 598 3.19 23.48 27.54
C LEU A 598 1.70 23.85 27.68
N PRO A 599 1.37 25.13 27.94
CA PRO A 599 -0.01 25.56 28.20
C PRO A 599 -0.88 25.44 26.93
N ARG A 600 -2.17 25.15 27.12
CA ARG A 600 -3.19 25.17 26.07
C ARG A 600 -2.93 24.22 24.91
N GLY A 601 -2.48 23.01 25.19
CA GLY A 601 -2.22 22.04 24.14
C GLY A 601 -2.29 20.59 24.60
N ARG A 602 -2.04 19.72 23.64
CA ARG A 602 -2.01 18.27 23.81
C ARG A 602 -0.69 17.69 23.34
N LEU A 603 -0.25 16.63 23.97
CA LEU A 603 0.84 15.78 23.50
C LEU A 603 0.25 14.56 22.82
N THR A 604 0.63 14.34 21.56
CA THR A 604 0.16 13.20 20.76
C THR A 604 1.33 12.51 20.08
N GLY A 605 1.22 11.23 19.84
CA GLY A 605 2.26 10.49 19.15
C GLY A 605 2.16 8.98 19.30
N ALA A 606 3.19 8.33 18.77
CA ALA A 606 3.39 6.88 18.89
C ALA A 606 4.89 6.55 19.01
N ALA A 607 5.19 5.47 19.70
CA ALA A 607 6.52 4.89 19.72
C ALA A 607 6.40 3.36 19.67
N TYR A 608 7.24 2.71 18.87
CA TYR A 608 7.23 1.26 18.75
C TYR A 608 8.62 0.69 18.46
N LEU A 609 8.80 -0.54 18.87
CA LEU A 609 9.91 -1.42 18.55
C LEU A 609 9.42 -2.48 17.58
N SER A 610 10.00 -2.55 16.40
CA SER A 610 9.83 -3.66 15.48
C SER A 610 11.08 -4.55 15.50
N TYR A 611 10.89 -5.86 15.51
CA TYR A 611 11.96 -6.84 15.45
C TYR A 611 11.72 -7.76 14.25
N ILE A 612 12.66 -7.74 13.32
CA ILE A 612 12.63 -8.50 12.09
C ILE A 612 13.55 -9.71 12.26
N GLY A 613 13.00 -10.92 12.12
CA GLY A 613 13.72 -12.18 12.21
C GLY A 613 14.76 -12.36 11.11
N ALA A 614 15.62 -13.34 11.29
CA ALA A 614 16.56 -13.72 10.25
C ALA A 614 15.84 -14.22 9.01
N LYS A 615 16.36 -13.89 7.82
CA LYS A 615 15.84 -14.33 6.52
C LYS A 615 16.85 -15.32 5.92
N PRO A 616 16.44 -16.49 5.41
CA PRO A 616 17.31 -17.32 4.59
C PRO A 616 17.68 -16.54 3.32
N LEU A 617 18.93 -16.56 2.92
CA LEU A 617 19.43 -15.89 1.72
C LEU A 617 19.64 -16.89 0.57
N THR A 618 19.54 -18.17 0.86
CA THR A 618 19.67 -19.30 -0.06
C THR A 618 18.60 -20.35 0.20
N GLU A 619 18.26 -21.14 -0.81
CA GLU A 619 17.27 -22.21 -0.72
C GLU A 619 17.69 -23.32 0.25
N ASP A 620 18.99 -23.60 0.38
CA ASP A 620 19.53 -24.56 1.36
C ASP A 620 19.46 -24.05 2.81
N GLY A 621 19.18 -22.76 3.00
CA GLY A 621 19.09 -22.13 4.31
C GLY A 621 20.40 -22.10 5.09
N LEU A 622 21.55 -22.26 4.44
CA LEU A 622 22.85 -22.20 5.12
C LEU A 622 23.30 -20.77 5.36
N LEU A 623 22.89 -19.83 4.52
CA LEU A 623 23.16 -18.41 4.67
C LEU A 623 21.91 -17.67 5.11
N HIS A 624 22.04 -16.84 6.15
CA HIS A 624 20.99 -16.02 6.69
C HIS A 624 21.41 -14.56 6.85
N SER A 625 20.41 -13.67 6.78
CA SER A 625 20.55 -12.30 7.28
C SER A 625 20.68 -12.31 8.80
N SER A 626 21.23 -11.25 9.39
CA SER A 626 21.12 -11.05 10.83
C SER A 626 19.72 -10.49 11.14
N PRO A 627 19.05 -10.98 12.20
CA PRO A 627 17.85 -10.31 12.70
C PRO A 627 18.22 -8.93 13.24
N TYR A 628 17.26 -8.00 13.22
CA TYR A 628 17.52 -6.66 13.71
C TYR A 628 16.28 -6.00 14.34
N PRO A 629 16.50 -5.21 15.42
CA PRO A 629 15.49 -4.32 15.97
C PRO A 629 15.51 -2.97 15.26
N ARG A 630 14.33 -2.34 15.17
CA ARG A 630 14.12 -0.96 14.72
C ARG A 630 13.19 -0.25 15.68
N VAL A 631 13.65 0.84 16.27
CA VAL A 631 12.85 1.69 17.15
C VAL A 631 12.41 2.92 16.39
N SER A 632 11.12 3.23 16.43
CA SER A 632 10.56 4.42 15.79
C SER A 632 9.66 5.15 16.76
N GLY A 633 9.73 6.48 16.77
CA GLY A 633 8.89 7.28 17.64
C GLY A 633 8.64 8.66 17.07
N ARG A 634 7.45 9.17 17.37
CA ARG A 634 7.01 10.55 17.11
C ARG A 634 6.37 11.11 18.36
N ILE A 635 6.71 12.34 18.70
CA ILE A 635 6.00 13.15 19.70
C ILE A 635 5.64 14.48 19.04
N ALA A 636 4.42 14.91 19.20
CA ALA A 636 3.94 16.21 18.72
C ALA A 636 3.21 16.95 19.84
N TYR A 637 3.44 18.24 19.92
CA TYR A 637 2.69 19.16 20.73
C TYR A 637 1.73 19.92 19.83
N VAL A 638 0.43 19.72 20.02
CA VAL A 638 -0.67 20.35 19.30
C VAL A 638 -1.25 21.45 20.15
N HIS A 639 -1.07 22.69 19.73
CA HIS A 639 -1.59 23.87 20.44
C HIS A 639 -3.02 24.22 20.01
N GLU A 640 -3.85 24.72 20.91
CA GLU A 640 -5.25 25.08 20.63
C GLU A 640 -5.44 26.12 19.50
N SER A 641 -4.43 26.94 19.20
CA SER A 641 -4.46 27.92 18.09
C SER A 641 -4.11 27.30 16.72
N GLY A 642 -3.98 25.97 16.61
CA GLY A 642 -3.84 25.26 15.36
C GLY A 642 -2.41 25.03 14.88
N TRP A 643 -1.37 25.42 15.62
CA TRP A 643 -0.01 25.01 15.27
C TRP A 643 0.39 23.73 16.00
N THR A 644 1.25 22.97 15.35
CA THR A 644 1.80 21.71 15.88
C THR A 644 3.31 21.73 15.68
N ALA A 645 4.08 21.51 16.74
CA ALA A 645 5.50 21.21 16.67
C ALA A 645 5.72 19.73 16.95
N TYR A 646 6.58 19.09 16.19
CA TYR A 646 6.85 17.67 16.36
C TYR A 646 8.29 17.30 16.15
N GLY A 647 8.69 16.20 16.82
CA GLY A 647 9.94 15.50 16.59
C GLY A 647 9.67 14.03 16.33
N GLN A 648 10.47 13.44 15.46
CA GLN A 648 10.44 11.99 15.22
C GLN A 648 11.83 11.43 15.03
N ALA A 649 11.99 10.16 15.41
CA ALA A 649 13.25 9.46 15.36
C ALA A 649 13.07 8.03 14.87
N THR A 650 14.04 7.55 14.11
CA THR A 650 14.23 6.12 13.81
C THR A 650 15.63 5.72 14.22
N TRP A 651 15.73 4.66 15.01
CA TRP A 651 16.97 4.17 15.57
C TRP A 651 17.13 2.65 15.34
N TYR A 652 18.30 2.27 14.83
CA TYR A 652 18.73 0.89 14.73
C TYR A 652 19.79 0.63 15.81
N PRO A 653 19.45 -0.16 16.86
CA PRO A 653 20.37 -0.42 17.98
C PRO A 653 21.66 -1.15 17.63
N GLY A 654 21.71 -1.82 16.48
CA GLY A 654 22.90 -2.53 16.00
C GLY A 654 23.83 -1.64 15.16
N ASP A 655 25.08 -2.04 15.07
CA ASP A 655 26.04 -1.43 14.13
C ASP A 655 25.86 -2.04 12.74
N ARG A 656 25.89 -1.19 11.70
CA ARG A 656 25.85 -1.57 10.28
C ARG A 656 24.61 -2.38 9.89
N THR A 657 23.44 -2.04 10.46
CA THR A 657 22.17 -2.66 10.11
C THR A 657 21.81 -2.38 8.66
N SER A 658 21.26 -3.38 7.99
CA SER A 658 20.71 -3.26 6.64
C SER A 658 19.34 -3.93 6.60
N GLU A 659 18.35 -3.24 6.09
CA GLU A 659 17.02 -3.82 5.85
C GLU A 659 17.01 -4.72 4.60
N SER A 660 17.87 -4.42 3.64
CA SER A 660 18.00 -5.15 2.37
C SER A 660 19.34 -5.85 2.28
N ILE A 661 19.28 -7.15 2.12
CA ILE A 661 20.43 -8.03 1.94
C ILE A 661 20.14 -8.94 0.77
N PHE A 662 21.04 -8.98 -0.19
CA PHE A 662 20.88 -9.76 -1.41
C PHE A 662 22.01 -10.76 -1.57
N ASN A 663 21.68 -11.90 -2.15
CA ASN A 663 22.62 -12.87 -2.65
C ASN A 663 22.72 -12.70 -4.19
N PHE A 664 23.86 -12.27 -4.69
CA PHE A 664 24.14 -12.15 -6.13
C PHE A 664 24.74 -13.43 -6.74
N GLY A 665 24.94 -14.46 -5.93
CA GLY A 665 25.39 -15.77 -6.37
C GLY A 665 24.24 -16.71 -6.70
N SER A 666 24.46 -18.01 -6.56
CA SER A 666 23.43 -19.04 -6.76
C SER A 666 22.34 -18.93 -5.69
N SER A 667 21.06 -19.08 -6.09
CA SER A 667 19.95 -19.16 -5.12
C SER A 667 19.99 -20.45 -4.28
N VAL A 668 20.57 -21.52 -4.82
CA VAL A 668 20.67 -22.81 -4.14
C VAL A 668 21.69 -22.77 -3.02
N SER A 669 22.90 -22.27 -3.32
CA SER A 669 23.96 -22.09 -2.36
C SER A 669 24.84 -20.93 -2.81
N ALA A 670 25.26 -20.09 -1.88
CA ALA A 670 26.14 -18.97 -2.16
C ALA A 670 27.32 -18.94 -1.19
N SER A 671 28.47 -18.39 -1.63
CA SER A 671 29.53 -18.03 -0.72
C SER A 671 29.20 -16.73 0.04
N ALA A 672 29.80 -16.55 1.20
CA ALA A 672 29.61 -15.31 1.97
C ALA A 672 30.06 -14.05 1.19
N ALA A 673 30.99 -14.21 0.25
CA ALA A 673 31.48 -13.12 -0.61
C ALA A 673 30.42 -12.61 -1.62
N GLU A 674 29.36 -13.37 -1.89
CA GLU A 674 28.30 -13.01 -2.81
C GLU A 674 27.14 -12.29 -2.12
N ILE A 675 27.25 -12.01 -0.80
CA ILE A 675 26.22 -11.33 -0.03
C ILE A 675 26.46 -9.83 -0.03
N PHE A 676 25.48 -9.10 -0.52
CA PHE A 676 25.49 -7.65 -0.65
C PHE A 676 24.44 -7.00 0.26
N THR A 677 24.70 -5.76 0.66
CA THR A 677 23.93 -5.05 1.68
C THR A 677 23.78 -3.57 1.32
N SER A 678 22.68 -2.96 1.76
CA SER A 678 22.49 -1.51 1.75
C SER A 678 22.43 -0.99 3.20
N PRO A 679 23.56 -0.54 3.77
CA PRO A 679 23.63 -0.09 5.16
C PRO A 679 22.70 1.09 5.43
N GLN A 680 21.97 1.03 6.56
CA GLN A 680 21.09 2.09 7.04
C GLN A 680 21.81 3.00 8.07
N PRO A 681 21.41 4.27 8.20
CA PRO A 681 21.91 5.13 9.26
C PRO A 681 21.47 4.59 10.63
N ARG A 682 22.37 4.64 11.62
CA ARG A 682 22.05 4.19 12.98
C ARG A 682 20.93 5.01 13.63
N LEU A 683 20.89 6.31 13.35
CA LEU A 683 19.88 7.23 13.87
C LEU A 683 19.49 8.24 12.79
N THR A 684 18.20 8.38 12.60
CA THR A 684 17.60 9.43 11.79
C THR A 684 16.67 10.28 12.64
N LEU A 685 16.85 11.58 12.63
CA LEU A 685 16.04 12.56 13.33
C LEU A 685 15.36 13.47 12.33
N LEU A 686 14.12 13.84 12.62
CA LEU A 686 13.37 14.84 11.88
C LEU A 686 12.54 15.66 12.88
N ALA A 687 12.51 16.97 12.68
CA ALA A 687 11.65 17.88 13.44
C ALA A 687 10.90 18.80 12.48
N GLY A 688 9.71 19.21 12.87
CA GLY A 688 8.88 20.04 12.01
C GLY A 688 7.86 20.87 12.79
N ILE A 689 7.30 21.81 12.07
CA ILE A 689 6.19 22.64 12.54
C ILE A 689 5.14 22.70 11.44
N THR A 690 3.88 22.63 11.84
CA THR A 690 2.73 22.86 10.96
C THR A 690 1.79 23.88 11.58
N SER A 691 1.08 24.63 10.75
CA SER A 691 0.01 25.52 11.17
C SER A 691 -1.23 25.21 10.37
N SER A 692 -2.32 24.93 11.08
CA SER A 692 -3.62 24.65 10.49
C SER A 692 -4.58 25.80 10.80
N PHE A 693 -5.37 26.22 9.82
CA PHE A 693 -6.31 27.32 9.94
C PHE A 693 -7.64 26.95 9.27
N ALA A 694 -8.74 27.37 9.89
CA ALA A 694 -10.09 27.10 9.39
C ALA A 694 -10.32 27.78 8.03
N THR A 695 -10.90 27.04 7.09
CA THR A 695 -11.15 27.50 5.71
C THR A 695 -12.64 27.50 5.33
N GLY A 696 -13.55 27.24 6.27
CA GLY A 696 -14.99 27.31 6.06
C GLY A 696 -15.65 28.42 6.88
N ALA A 697 -16.81 28.93 6.43
CA ALA A 697 -17.65 29.73 7.32
C ALA A 697 -18.00 28.86 8.55
N PRO A 698 -18.04 29.43 9.77
CA PRO A 698 -18.49 28.69 10.92
C PRO A 698 -19.88 28.12 10.57
N LEU A 699 -20.04 26.80 10.73
CA LEU A 699 -21.35 26.17 10.62
C LEU A 699 -22.26 26.88 11.64
N ARG A 700 -23.24 27.64 11.13
CA ARG A 700 -24.26 28.33 11.96
C ARG A 700 -25.29 27.33 12.43
#